data_e4a6d62026f07943141b8480d0c7cb18
#
_entry.id   e4a6d62026f07943141b8480d0c7cb18
#
_cell.length_a   1.000
_cell.length_b   1.000
_cell.length_c   1.000
_cell.angle_alpha   90.00
_cell.angle_beta   90.00
_cell.angle_gamma   90.00
#
_symmetry.space_group_name_H-M   'P 1'
#
loop_
_entity.id
_entity.type
_entity.pdbx_description
1 polymer ?
#
loop_
_entity_poly.entity_id
_entity_poly.type
_entity_poly.pdbx_seq_one_letter_code
_entity_poly.pdbx_strand_id
1 'polypeptide(L)'
;MLTPLSRIAALTLLTTAISTSAQLSAPPATYRPATPTKAQVEPALLLPTDAAARSIVLSTPTSSERAALAPKVATRTSKDGIVSKRGRLIIGFAREVPAAQGSVNLSDLAWAQVEGGTQAAHISLTSSGAAAIRIGLVVTSAPAALEMRFKGSSGTAQVFGPYPAELAHESIYWSPVLEGETGTIELTLPAGVSPAGMVSLPMISHLVVAGNALRQADPLGEIGRSGACEVDVACMSTTLKQQAASAVNAVARIVLTDHGQTGLCSGTLVNDATTSSTPYFFTANHCLDNDGVDVGASKAQPAAVAATINTYWFFQTSVCGQDTANNVNFVLVAGGAKLLGRGVDFDWTLVRLNNAPPAGVTFAAWNASPLSEAGTAAAGIHHPEGDLKKISQGTTQGFQTFDDGSSYIAMQWTQGVTEPGSSGSGLFTYNPNQNYYELRGGLYGGNSACDAGHQGATDVYSRLDVALPMLRQYLTPNAANPTKETLVVEYYYAGYDDYFITANQAEIQALDNGAHPGWQRTGLTFLAYSDPSVAPAGASPVCRFYVLPQAGDSHFYSADPGECAATAIKFAATWVEESAALFYIQLPDPATGACPPNTRAIFRFLNNVNGLHYRYTAEVDVRDSIIQDRGWTQEGYGNPPLQTVMCSPMS
;
A
#
# COMPACT_ATOMS: atom_id res chain seq x y z
N MET A 1 50.84 -68.26 20.73
CA MET A 1 49.40 -68.06 20.83
C MET A 1 49.16 -66.58 20.62
N LEU A 2 48.66 -66.20 19.44
CA LEU A 2 48.52 -64.84 18.96
C LEU A 2 47.10 -64.34 19.28
N THR A 3 46.94 -63.21 19.93
CA THR A 3 45.67 -62.47 20.08
C THR A 3 45.59 -61.37 19.04
N PRO A 4 44.42 -61.14 18.40
CA PRO A 4 44.28 -60.11 17.37
C PRO A 4 43.95 -58.74 17.93
N LEU A 5 44.61 -57.72 17.39
CA LEU A 5 44.35 -56.29 17.61
C LEU A 5 43.02 -55.86 16.94
N SER A 6 42.14 -55.28 17.74
CA SER A 6 40.95 -54.58 17.28
C SER A 6 41.32 -53.20 16.73
N ARG A 7 41.06 -52.96 15.44
CA ARG A 7 41.12 -51.62 14.85
C ARG A 7 39.76 -50.92 15.09
N ILE A 8 39.76 -49.86 15.89
CA ILE A 8 38.65 -48.93 16.00
C ILE A 8 38.81 -47.93 14.87
N ALA A 9 37.89 -47.97 13.90
CA ALA A 9 37.75 -46.96 12.85
C ALA A 9 37.02 -45.77 13.45
N ALA A 10 37.68 -44.65 13.63
CA ALA A 10 37.06 -43.38 13.97
C ALA A 10 36.32 -42.84 12.74
N LEU A 11 34.97 -42.86 12.78
CA LEU A 11 34.11 -42.25 11.80
C LEU A 11 34.05 -40.74 12.09
N THR A 12 34.85 -39.95 11.36
CA THR A 12 34.76 -38.48 11.42
C THR A 12 33.50 -38.04 10.69
N LEU A 13 32.45 -37.69 11.43
CA LEU A 13 31.30 -36.98 10.86
C LEU A 13 31.81 -35.56 10.45
N LEU A 14 31.99 -35.38 9.14
CA LEU A 14 32.01 -34.02 8.56
C LEU A 14 30.60 -33.45 8.66
N THR A 15 30.33 -32.64 9.66
CA THR A 15 29.20 -31.73 9.66
C THR A 15 29.51 -30.63 8.65
N THR A 16 29.04 -30.74 7.44
CA THR A 16 28.96 -29.61 6.52
C THR A 16 28.03 -28.58 7.17
N ALA A 17 28.60 -27.52 7.70
CA ALA A 17 27.86 -26.33 8.06
C ALA A 17 27.27 -25.79 6.73
N ILE A 18 25.98 -26.04 6.48
CA ILE A 18 25.24 -25.34 5.45
C ILE A 18 25.16 -23.90 5.94
N SER A 19 26.02 -23.04 5.39
CA SER A 19 25.85 -21.60 5.53
C SER A 19 24.54 -21.24 4.83
N THR A 20 23.47 -21.04 5.59
CA THR A 20 22.22 -20.50 5.09
C THR A 20 22.46 -19.04 4.71
N SER A 21 22.81 -18.80 3.46
CA SER A 21 22.82 -17.45 2.90
C SER A 21 21.42 -16.86 3.01
N ALA A 22 21.34 -15.56 3.31
CA ALA A 22 20.06 -14.86 3.28
C ALA A 22 19.40 -15.05 1.91
N GLN A 23 18.13 -15.42 1.88
CA GLN A 23 17.40 -15.56 0.63
C GLN A 23 17.06 -14.16 0.09
N LEU A 24 17.72 -13.77 -1.02
CA LEU A 24 17.60 -12.47 -1.66
C LEU A 24 16.74 -12.51 -2.94
N SER A 25 16.11 -13.62 -3.23
CA SER A 25 15.27 -13.77 -4.43
C SER A 25 14.20 -14.84 -4.25
N ALA A 26 13.11 -14.75 -5.04
CA ALA A 26 12.13 -15.80 -5.21
C ALA A 26 11.79 -15.99 -6.69
N PRO A 27 11.49 -17.23 -7.15
CA PRO A 27 11.06 -17.49 -8.51
C PRO A 27 9.62 -17.02 -8.75
N PRO A 28 9.17 -16.92 -10.03
CA PRO A 28 7.77 -16.61 -10.32
C PRO A 28 6.89 -17.83 -10.04
N ALA A 29 5.62 -17.59 -9.73
CA ALA A 29 4.61 -18.65 -9.57
C ALA A 29 3.31 -18.24 -10.25
N THR A 30 2.72 -19.13 -11.05
CA THR A 30 1.41 -18.88 -11.67
C THR A 30 0.30 -19.25 -10.69
N TYR A 31 -0.61 -18.31 -10.45
CA TYR A 31 -1.77 -18.57 -9.61
C TYR A 31 -2.69 -19.61 -10.26
N ARG A 32 -2.91 -20.68 -9.54
CA ARG A 32 -3.88 -21.73 -9.87
C ARG A 32 -4.81 -21.90 -8.68
N PRO A 33 -6.11 -21.58 -8.82
CA PRO A 33 -7.06 -21.82 -7.72
C PRO A 33 -7.03 -23.32 -7.34
N ALA A 34 -7.05 -23.60 -6.05
CA ALA A 34 -6.90 -24.95 -5.48
C ALA A 34 -8.01 -25.92 -5.87
N THR A 35 -9.14 -25.43 -6.33
CA THR A 35 -10.25 -26.22 -6.90
C THR A 35 -10.84 -25.39 -8.05
N PRO A 36 -11.26 -26.00 -9.18
CA PRO A 36 -12.18 -25.31 -10.07
C PRO A 36 -13.42 -25.03 -9.20
N THR A 37 -13.52 -23.85 -8.65
CA THR A 37 -14.75 -23.39 -8.01
C THR A 37 -15.87 -23.70 -9.00
N LYS A 38 -16.93 -24.42 -8.53
CA LYS A 38 -18.24 -24.41 -9.20
C LYS A 38 -18.35 -23.08 -9.90
N ALA A 39 -18.62 -23.06 -11.21
CA ALA A 39 -18.71 -21.83 -11.98
C ALA A 39 -19.30 -20.76 -11.07
N GLN A 40 -18.48 -19.78 -10.67
CA GLN A 40 -18.98 -18.74 -9.76
C GLN A 40 -20.13 -18.14 -10.55
N VAL A 41 -21.34 -18.34 -10.03
CA VAL A 41 -22.52 -17.67 -10.58
C VAL A 41 -22.16 -16.19 -10.47
N GLU A 42 -22.08 -15.50 -11.61
CA GLU A 42 -21.78 -14.08 -11.59
C GLU A 42 -22.76 -13.40 -10.63
N PRO A 43 -22.27 -12.54 -9.73
CA PRO A 43 -23.13 -11.85 -8.80
C PRO A 43 -24.23 -11.12 -9.57
N ALA A 44 -25.50 -11.29 -9.18
CA ALA A 44 -26.64 -10.59 -9.74
C ALA A 44 -27.34 -9.83 -8.64
N LEU A 45 -28.02 -8.73 -8.99
CA LEU A 45 -28.99 -8.12 -8.10
C LEU A 45 -30.19 -9.08 -7.95
N LEU A 46 -30.73 -9.16 -6.76
CA LEU A 46 -31.90 -9.99 -6.47
C LEU A 46 -33.19 -9.29 -6.89
N LEU A 47 -33.23 -7.95 -6.83
CA LEU A 47 -34.33 -7.15 -7.35
C LEU A 47 -34.03 -6.65 -8.77
N PRO A 48 -35.06 -6.45 -9.59
CA PRO A 48 -34.92 -5.75 -10.88
C PRO A 48 -34.30 -4.36 -10.70
N THR A 49 -33.52 -3.90 -11.67
CA THR A 49 -32.85 -2.58 -11.59
C THR A 49 -33.79 -1.39 -11.56
N ASP A 50 -35.04 -1.56 -11.99
CA ASP A 50 -36.15 -0.58 -11.94
C ASP A 50 -37.01 -0.72 -10.68
N ALA A 51 -36.66 -1.60 -9.74
CA ALA A 51 -37.34 -1.72 -8.47
C ALA A 51 -37.33 -0.39 -7.70
N ALA A 52 -38.35 -0.18 -6.86
CA ALA A 52 -38.42 1.01 -6.02
C ALA A 52 -37.18 1.18 -5.18
N ALA A 53 -36.50 2.33 -5.30
CA ALA A 53 -35.28 2.67 -4.62
C ALA A 53 -35.44 3.97 -3.82
N ARG A 54 -34.72 4.07 -2.69
CA ARG A 54 -34.44 5.37 -2.06
C ARG A 54 -33.46 6.10 -2.98
N SER A 55 -33.94 7.11 -3.71
CA SER A 55 -33.12 7.83 -4.69
C SER A 55 -32.51 9.09 -4.09
N ILE A 56 -31.19 9.27 -4.28
CA ILE A 56 -30.42 10.46 -3.94
C ILE A 56 -29.81 11.00 -5.23
N VAL A 57 -30.14 12.25 -5.58
CA VAL A 57 -29.63 12.89 -6.80
C VAL A 57 -28.88 14.14 -6.40
N LEU A 58 -27.58 14.17 -6.72
CA LEU A 58 -26.75 15.33 -6.49
C LEU A 58 -26.88 16.34 -7.63
N SER A 59 -26.77 17.63 -7.30
CA SER A 59 -26.69 18.70 -8.30
C SER A 59 -25.52 18.49 -9.27
N THR A 60 -25.51 19.18 -10.39
CA THR A 60 -24.36 19.19 -11.31
C THR A 60 -23.10 19.66 -10.57
N PRO A 61 -21.93 19.01 -10.80
CA PRO A 61 -20.68 19.41 -10.15
C PRO A 61 -20.31 20.86 -10.41
N THR A 62 -19.89 21.55 -9.36
CA THR A 62 -19.41 22.93 -9.41
C THR A 62 -18.01 23.03 -10.03
N SER A 63 -17.61 24.24 -10.46
CA SER A 63 -16.25 24.48 -10.94
C SER A 63 -15.20 24.25 -9.84
N SER A 64 -15.54 24.53 -8.58
CA SER A 64 -14.66 24.30 -7.43
C SER A 64 -14.41 22.81 -7.19
N GLU A 65 -15.46 21.96 -7.25
CA GLU A 65 -15.34 20.50 -7.16
C GLU A 65 -14.45 19.94 -8.29
N ARG A 66 -14.67 20.42 -9.53
CA ARG A 66 -13.87 20.00 -10.70
C ARG A 66 -12.40 20.43 -10.61
N ALA A 67 -12.10 21.55 -9.95
CA ALA A 67 -10.72 22.02 -9.75
C ALA A 67 -9.86 21.01 -8.95
N ALA A 68 -10.48 20.12 -8.18
CA ALA A 68 -9.79 19.05 -7.46
C ALA A 68 -9.20 17.96 -8.38
N LEU A 69 -9.52 17.95 -9.68
CA LEU A 69 -8.87 17.09 -10.67
C LEU A 69 -7.48 17.57 -11.07
N ALA A 70 -7.11 18.82 -10.74
CA ALA A 70 -5.77 19.33 -11.05
C ALA A 70 -4.70 18.41 -10.44
N PRO A 71 -3.68 18.03 -11.22
CA PRO A 71 -2.63 17.13 -10.72
C PRO A 71 -1.95 17.75 -9.50
N LYS A 72 -1.93 17.03 -8.41
CA LYS A 72 -1.12 17.35 -7.23
C LYS A 72 0.21 16.63 -7.41
N VAL A 73 1.17 17.28 -8.04
CA VAL A 73 2.48 16.70 -8.33
C VAL A 73 3.48 17.22 -7.30
N ALA A 74 4.01 16.33 -6.48
CA ALA A 74 5.15 16.63 -5.65
C ALA A 74 6.43 16.57 -6.50
N THR A 75 7.36 17.48 -6.26
CA THR A 75 8.65 17.51 -6.92
C THR A 75 9.76 17.30 -5.91
N ARG A 76 10.75 16.50 -6.28
CA ARG A 76 11.98 16.31 -5.53
C ARG A 76 13.18 16.58 -6.43
N THR A 77 14.20 17.24 -5.91
CA THR A 77 15.43 17.48 -6.66
C THR A 77 16.53 16.59 -6.10
N SER A 78 17.21 15.88 -6.98
CA SER A 78 18.39 15.10 -6.61
C SER A 78 19.61 15.97 -6.39
N LYS A 79 20.66 15.43 -5.76
CA LYS A 79 21.95 16.11 -5.60
C LYS A 79 22.60 16.52 -6.92
N ASP A 80 22.26 15.83 -8.02
CA ASP A 80 22.74 16.16 -9.37
C ASP A 80 21.80 17.12 -10.11
N GLY A 81 20.79 17.68 -9.43
CA GLY A 81 19.87 18.68 -9.97
C GLY A 81 18.74 18.11 -10.85
N ILE A 82 18.54 16.78 -10.88
CA ILE A 82 17.43 16.16 -11.61
C ILE A 82 16.15 16.31 -10.80
N VAL A 83 15.13 16.91 -11.42
CA VAL A 83 13.82 17.10 -10.82
C VAL A 83 12.94 15.91 -11.17
N SER A 84 12.60 15.10 -10.17
CA SER A 84 11.63 14.02 -10.31
C SER A 84 10.25 14.50 -9.89
N LYS A 85 9.24 14.16 -10.67
CA LYS A 85 7.83 14.42 -10.39
C LYS A 85 7.16 13.13 -9.98
N ARG A 86 6.38 13.18 -8.89
CA ARG A 86 5.58 12.04 -8.41
C ARG A 86 4.17 12.46 -8.10
N GLY A 87 3.24 11.55 -8.13
CA GLY A 87 1.85 11.75 -7.74
C GLY A 87 0.91 10.74 -8.38
N ARG A 88 -0.24 10.57 -7.75
CA ARG A 88 -1.33 9.77 -8.33
C ARG A 88 -1.91 10.47 -9.54
N LEU A 89 -2.27 9.74 -10.59
CA LEU A 89 -3.11 10.25 -11.66
C LEU A 89 -4.55 10.39 -11.15
N ILE A 90 -5.03 11.60 -10.92
CA ILE A 90 -6.35 11.84 -10.35
C ILE A 90 -7.42 11.70 -11.42
N ILE A 91 -8.39 10.81 -11.19
CA ILE A 91 -9.50 10.52 -12.11
C ILE A 91 -10.88 10.85 -11.53
N GLY A 92 -10.95 11.24 -10.25
CA GLY A 92 -12.21 11.56 -9.61
C GLY A 92 -12.03 12.48 -8.40
N PHE A 93 -13.06 13.23 -8.09
CA PHE A 93 -13.11 14.19 -6.99
C PHE A 93 -14.23 13.88 -6.01
N ALA A 94 -14.02 14.29 -4.76
CA ALA A 94 -14.99 14.12 -3.69
C ALA A 94 -16.23 15.01 -3.92
N ARG A 95 -17.41 14.46 -3.61
CA ARG A 95 -18.65 15.20 -3.49
C ARG A 95 -19.36 14.80 -2.22
N GLU A 96 -19.68 15.77 -1.40
CA GLU A 96 -20.45 15.55 -0.18
C GLU A 96 -21.92 15.24 -0.52
N VAL A 97 -22.52 14.32 0.23
CA VAL A 97 -23.94 14.05 0.20
C VAL A 97 -24.57 14.73 1.41
N PRO A 98 -25.53 15.65 1.24
CA PRO A 98 -26.17 16.32 2.38
C PRO A 98 -26.72 15.30 3.39
N ALA A 99 -26.42 15.46 4.66
CA ALA A 99 -26.77 14.49 5.71
C ALA A 99 -28.29 14.16 5.74
N ALA A 100 -29.14 15.15 5.43
CA ALA A 100 -30.59 14.96 5.34
C ALA A 100 -31.02 14.00 4.21
N GLN A 101 -30.18 13.80 3.19
CA GLN A 101 -30.42 12.88 2.10
C GLN A 101 -29.66 11.55 2.29
N GLY A 102 -28.43 11.64 2.80
CA GLY A 102 -27.51 10.52 2.94
C GLY A 102 -27.76 9.63 4.17
N SER A 103 -28.48 10.11 5.19
CA SER A 103 -28.85 9.29 6.34
C SER A 103 -30.12 8.51 6.04
N VAL A 104 -30.04 7.19 6.03
CA VAL A 104 -31.13 6.29 5.62
C VAL A 104 -31.38 5.27 6.73
N ASN A 105 -32.59 5.33 7.34
CA ASN A 105 -33.04 4.25 8.22
C ASN A 105 -33.39 3.02 7.38
N LEU A 106 -32.92 1.86 7.76
CA LEU A 106 -33.20 0.61 7.04
C LEU A 106 -34.70 0.28 7.02
N SER A 107 -35.45 0.67 8.08
CA SER A 107 -36.91 0.49 8.15
C SER A 107 -37.69 1.33 7.15
N ASP A 108 -37.12 2.41 6.63
CA ASP A 108 -37.79 3.33 5.71
C ASP A 108 -37.63 2.90 4.24
N LEU A 109 -36.85 1.83 3.99
CA LEU A 109 -36.64 1.31 2.65
C LEU A 109 -37.81 0.42 2.18
N ALA A 110 -38.02 0.37 0.88
CA ALA A 110 -39.00 -0.50 0.24
C ALA A 110 -38.48 -1.94 0.12
N TRP A 111 -38.56 -2.69 1.22
CA TRP A 111 -38.13 -4.09 1.26
C TRP A 111 -39.11 -4.98 0.50
N ALA A 112 -38.65 -5.78 -0.44
CA ALA A 112 -39.41 -6.77 -1.18
C ALA A 112 -38.85 -8.19 -0.90
N GLN A 113 -39.75 -9.18 -0.85
CA GLN A 113 -39.37 -10.57 -0.77
C GLN A 113 -38.86 -11.07 -2.12
N VAL A 114 -37.74 -11.80 -2.09
CA VAL A 114 -37.16 -12.44 -3.27
C VAL A 114 -37.06 -13.95 -3.08
N GLU A 115 -36.68 -14.69 -4.12
CA GLU A 115 -36.55 -16.14 -4.03
C GLU A 115 -35.63 -16.60 -2.89
N GLY A 116 -35.92 -17.75 -2.30
CA GLY A 116 -35.10 -18.33 -1.22
C GLY A 116 -35.34 -17.74 0.16
N GLY A 117 -36.40 -16.94 0.36
CA GLY A 117 -36.74 -16.38 1.68
C GLY A 117 -35.85 -15.23 2.11
N THR A 118 -35.26 -14.52 1.19
CA THR A 118 -34.49 -13.28 1.42
C THR A 118 -35.39 -12.08 1.15
N GLN A 119 -35.15 -10.97 1.83
CA GLN A 119 -35.75 -9.66 1.51
C GLN A 119 -34.64 -8.72 1.01
N ALA A 120 -34.96 -7.88 0.07
CA ALA A 120 -34.03 -6.94 -0.55
C ALA A 120 -34.63 -5.55 -0.69
N ALA A 121 -33.77 -4.53 -0.66
CA ALA A 121 -34.13 -3.13 -0.87
C ALA A 121 -33.01 -2.38 -1.61
N HIS A 122 -33.35 -1.33 -2.35
CA HIS A 122 -32.41 -0.53 -3.11
C HIS A 122 -32.23 0.89 -2.55
N ILE A 123 -30.99 1.35 -2.58
CA ILE A 123 -30.62 2.78 -2.50
C ILE A 123 -29.90 3.12 -3.79
N SER A 124 -30.31 4.17 -4.49
CA SER A 124 -29.62 4.67 -5.68
C SER A 124 -29.06 6.06 -5.44
N LEU A 125 -27.84 6.31 -5.92
CA LEU A 125 -27.16 7.60 -5.82
C LEU A 125 -26.66 8.02 -7.20
N THR A 126 -27.09 9.22 -7.64
CA THR A 126 -26.77 9.77 -8.96
C THR A 126 -25.91 11.02 -8.85
N SER A 127 -24.85 11.07 -9.65
CA SER A 127 -24.00 12.24 -9.85
C SER A 127 -23.91 12.54 -11.34
N SER A 128 -24.73 13.48 -11.82
CA SER A 128 -24.86 13.79 -13.24
C SER A 128 -23.53 14.15 -13.90
N GLY A 129 -23.26 13.57 -15.07
CA GLY A 129 -22.05 13.77 -15.86
C GLY A 129 -20.87 12.90 -15.39
N ALA A 130 -21.04 12.00 -14.42
CA ALA A 130 -20.01 11.05 -14.05
C ALA A 130 -19.87 9.92 -15.08
N ALA A 131 -18.65 9.60 -15.47
CA ALA A 131 -18.38 8.39 -16.24
C ALA A 131 -18.49 7.13 -15.36
N ALA A 132 -18.16 7.28 -14.09
CA ALA A 132 -18.35 6.28 -13.03
C ALA A 132 -18.44 6.98 -11.68
N ILE A 133 -18.90 6.25 -10.65
CA ILE A 133 -18.88 6.75 -9.27
C ILE A 133 -18.33 5.69 -8.32
N ARG A 134 -17.84 6.14 -7.17
CA ARG A 134 -17.67 5.29 -5.99
C ARG A 134 -18.48 5.89 -4.85
N ILE A 135 -19.11 5.05 -4.06
CA ILE A 135 -19.97 5.47 -2.96
C ILE A 135 -19.26 5.18 -1.65
N GLY A 136 -19.04 6.22 -0.85
CA GLY A 136 -18.61 6.10 0.53
C GLY A 136 -19.82 5.81 1.42
N LEU A 137 -19.73 4.79 2.25
CA LEU A 137 -20.84 4.27 3.03
C LEU A 137 -20.37 3.93 4.44
N VAL A 138 -21.18 4.28 5.44
CA VAL A 138 -20.98 3.92 6.85
C VAL A 138 -22.24 3.26 7.38
N VAL A 139 -22.09 2.12 8.02
CA VAL A 139 -23.18 1.42 8.73
C VAL A 139 -23.06 1.71 10.22
N THR A 140 -23.92 2.57 10.74
CA THR A 140 -23.87 2.95 12.16
C THR A 140 -24.46 1.86 13.04
N SER A 141 -25.52 1.20 12.57
CA SER A 141 -26.12 0.03 13.22
C SER A 141 -26.88 -0.79 12.19
N ALA A 142 -26.77 -2.10 12.22
CA ALA A 142 -27.51 -3.01 11.35
C ALA A 142 -27.52 -4.43 11.93
N PRO A 143 -28.47 -5.29 11.50
CA PRO A 143 -28.38 -6.72 11.75
C PRO A 143 -27.08 -7.31 11.18
N ALA A 144 -26.41 -8.19 11.92
CA ALA A 144 -25.16 -8.82 11.49
C ALA A 144 -25.26 -9.60 10.15
N ALA A 145 -26.48 -10.01 9.79
CA ALA A 145 -26.78 -10.70 8.52
C ALA A 145 -27.01 -9.77 7.34
N LEU A 146 -26.84 -8.44 7.49
CA LEU A 146 -27.00 -7.49 6.40
C LEU A 146 -25.85 -7.65 5.40
N GLU A 147 -26.21 -7.85 4.13
CA GLU A 147 -25.27 -7.89 3.02
C GLU A 147 -25.53 -6.77 2.02
N MET A 148 -24.49 -6.39 1.29
CA MET A 148 -24.50 -5.31 0.29
C MET A 148 -24.07 -5.83 -1.07
N ARG A 149 -24.79 -5.44 -2.14
CA ARG A 149 -24.36 -5.59 -3.52
C ARG A 149 -24.35 -4.22 -4.19
N PHE A 150 -23.49 -4.07 -5.18
CA PHE A 150 -23.31 -2.80 -5.88
C PHE A 150 -23.38 -2.99 -7.39
N LYS A 151 -24.04 -2.04 -8.09
CA LYS A 151 -24.11 -2.02 -9.55
C LYS A 151 -24.11 -0.57 -10.06
N GLY A 152 -23.37 -0.32 -11.15
CA GLY A 152 -23.47 0.94 -11.90
C GLY A 152 -24.65 0.97 -12.86
N SER A 153 -24.93 2.15 -13.42
CA SER A 153 -26.03 2.35 -14.38
C SER A 153 -25.64 2.06 -15.85
N SER A 154 -24.35 1.84 -16.15
CA SER A 154 -23.95 1.40 -17.49
C SER A 154 -24.57 0.04 -17.82
N GLY A 155 -25.02 -0.14 -19.07
CA GLY A 155 -25.62 -1.40 -19.51
C GLY A 155 -24.72 -2.62 -19.41
N THR A 156 -23.40 -2.41 -19.35
CA THR A 156 -22.35 -3.44 -19.20
C THR A 156 -21.84 -3.52 -17.77
N ALA A 157 -22.42 -2.77 -16.81
CA ALA A 157 -21.91 -2.69 -15.45
C ALA A 157 -22.00 -4.03 -14.72
N GLN A 158 -20.86 -4.46 -14.19
CA GLN A 158 -20.75 -5.65 -13.34
C GLN A 158 -21.47 -5.44 -12.00
N VAL A 159 -22.05 -6.51 -11.46
CA VAL A 159 -22.53 -6.54 -10.07
C VAL A 159 -21.40 -7.03 -9.16
N PHE A 160 -21.21 -6.35 -8.04
CA PHE A 160 -20.22 -6.67 -7.03
C PHE A 160 -20.87 -7.10 -5.73
N GLY A 161 -20.28 -8.04 -5.03
CA GLY A 161 -20.77 -8.59 -3.75
C GLY A 161 -21.31 -10.02 -3.92
N PRO A 162 -22.04 -10.56 -2.91
CA PRO A 162 -22.39 -9.88 -1.66
C PRO A 162 -21.20 -9.58 -0.74
N TYR A 163 -21.25 -8.44 -0.07
CA TYR A 163 -20.30 -8.04 0.96
C TYR A 163 -21.03 -7.89 2.29
N PRO A 164 -20.47 -8.36 3.42
CA PRO A 164 -21.08 -8.12 4.72
C PRO A 164 -21.04 -6.63 5.07
N ALA A 165 -22.13 -6.11 5.62
CA ALA A 165 -22.24 -4.69 6.00
C ALA A 165 -21.28 -4.28 7.11
N GLU A 166 -20.74 -5.25 7.85
CA GLU A 166 -19.72 -5.03 8.88
C GLU A 166 -18.43 -4.39 8.32
N LEU A 167 -18.12 -4.55 7.04
CA LEU A 167 -16.99 -3.87 6.38
C LEU A 167 -17.12 -2.34 6.41
N ALA A 168 -18.33 -1.82 6.58
CA ALA A 168 -18.64 -0.39 6.66
C ALA A 168 -18.91 0.08 8.09
N HIS A 169 -18.66 -0.74 9.09
CA HIS A 169 -18.86 -0.39 10.50
C HIS A 169 -17.72 0.50 11.00
N GLU A 170 -18.07 1.61 11.67
CA GLU A 170 -17.13 2.57 12.26
C GLU A 170 -16.23 3.38 11.28
N SER A 171 -16.11 2.96 10.02
CA SER A 171 -15.30 3.67 9.02
C SER A 171 -15.99 3.72 7.67
N ILE A 172 -15.58 4.65 6.80
CA ILE A 172 -16.13 4.74 5.45
C ILE A 172 -15.62 3.56 4.61
N TYR A 173 -16.55 2.71 4.21
CA TYR A 173 -16.33 1.71 3.18
C TYR A 173 -16.56 2.34 1.79
N TRP A 174 -15.63 2.14 0.87
CA TRP A 174 -15.77 2.59 -0.50
C TRP A 174 -16.22 1.46 -1.42
N SER A 175 -17.33 1.66 -2.12
CA SER A 175 -17.80 0.71 -3.13
C SER A 175 -16.71 0.45 -4.19
N PRO A 176 -16.78 -0.65 -4.95
CA PRO A 176 -16.08 -0.76 -6.22
C PRO A 176 -16.38 0.44 -7.13
N VAL A 177 -15.59 0.60 -8.21
CA VAL A 177 -15.91 1.56 -9.28
C VAL A 177 -17.21 1.11 -9.97
N LEU A 178 -18.23 1.95 -9.92
CA LEU A 178 -19.56 1.70 -10.49
C LEU A 178 -19.71 2.53 -11.76
N GLU A 179 -19.74 1.87 -12.90
CA GLU A 179 -19.79 2.53 -14.20
C GLU A 179 -21.14 3.22 -14.46
N GLY A 180 -21.07 4.46 -14.95
CA GLY A 180 -22.21 5.34 -15.22
C GLY A 180 -22.45 6.34 -14.10
N GLU A 181 -23.43 7.21 -14.31
CA GLU A 181 -23.78 8.33 -13.42
C GLU A 181 -24.45 7.90 -12.12
N THR A 182 -25.06 6.70 -12.10
CA THR A 182 -25.83 6.20 -10.95
C THR A 182 -25.24 4.89 -10.43
N GLY A 183 -25.03 4.81 -9.14
CA GLY A 183 -24.72 3.58 -8.42
C GLY A 183 -25.93 3.11 -7.61
N THR A 184 -26.23 1.82 -7.71
CA THR A 184 -27.26 1.15 -6.91
C THR A 184 -26.59 0.30 -5.85
N ILE A 185 -27.01 0.45 -4.60
CA ILE A 185 -26.70 -0.41 -3.48
C ILE A 185 -27.94 -1.28 -3.24
N GLU A 186 -27.80 -2.59 -3.39
CA GLU A 186 -28.81 -3.55 -2.95
C GLU A 186 -28.43 -4.07 -1.57
N LEU A 187 -29.31 -3.86 -0.61
CA LEU A 187 -29.22 -4.39 0.73
C LEU A 187 -30.09 -5.64 0.85
N THR A 188 -29.56 -6.70 1.46
CA THR A 188 -30.29 -7.96 1.62
C THR A 188 -30.24 -8.47 3.05
N LEU A 189 -31.36 -9.04 3.51
CA LEU A 189 -31.52 -9.66 4.82
C LEU A 189 -32.25 -11.00 4.67
N PRO A 190 -31.95 -12.01 5.53
CA PRO A 190 -32.77 -13.22 5.60
C PRO A 190 -34.22 -12.91 5.99
N ALA A 191 -35.17 -13.78 5.59
CA ALA A 191 -36.55 -13.66 5.99
C ALA A 191 -36.68 -13.67 7.52
N GLY A 192 -37.59 -12.81 8.02
CA GLY A 192 -37.86 -12.68 9.45
C GLY A 192 -36.84 -11.85 10.25
N VAL A 193 -35.74 -11.40 9.63
CA VAL A 193 -34.85 -10.43 10.25
C VAL A 193 -35.40 -9.03 10.04
N SER A 194 -35.66 -8.29 11.14
CA SER A 194 -36.15 -6.92 11.04
C SER A 194 -35.09 -5.99 10.44
N PRO A 195 -35.41 -5.13 9.45
CA PRO A 195 -34.50 -4.16 8.89
C PRO A 195 -34.33 -2.94 9.82
N ALA A 196 -33.79 -3.17 10.99
CA ALA A 196 -33.50 -2.11 11.96
C ALA A 196 -32.09 -1.57 11.76
N GLY A 197 -31.90 -0.27 12.00
CA GLY A 197 -30.59 0.37 11.93
C GLY A 197 -30.50 1.47 10.88
N MET A 198 -29.29 1.98 10.69
CA MET A 198 -29.03 3.14 9.85
C MET A 198 -27.77 2.98 9.00
N VAL A 199 -27.89 3.37 7.74
CA VAL A 199 -26.79 3.51 6.78
C VAL A 199 -26.63 5.00 6.47
N SER A 200 -25.40 5.49 6.49
CA SER A 200 -25.03 6.84 6.09
C SER A 200 -24.19 6.80 4.81
N LEU A 201 -24.51 7.67 3.88
CA LEU A 201 -23.78 7.88 2.61
C LEU A 201 -23.21 9.30 2.65
N PRO A 202 -22.07 9.53 3.34
CA PRO A 202 -21.59 10.90 3.57
C PRO A 202 -21.02 11.55 2.31
N MET A 203 -20.49 10.77 1.38
CA MET A 203 -19.85 11.28 0.18
C MET A 203 -19.75 10.26 -0.94
N ILE A 204 -19.47 10.77 -2.13
CA ILE A 204 -19.09 9.96 -3.29
C ILE A 204 -17.78 10.48 -3.89
N SER A 205 -17.13 9.63 -4.69
CA SER A 205 -16.17 10.06 -5.69
C SER A 205 -16.85 10.12 -7.05
N HIS A 206 -16.82 11.30 -7.69
CA HIS A 206 -17.30 11.52 -9.05
C HIS A 206 -16.11 11.31 -10.00
N LEU A 207 -16.12 10.24 -10.77
CA LEU A 207 -15.06 9.90 -11.71
C LEU A 207 -15.38 10.48 -13.08
N VAL A 208 -14.40 11.13 -13.69
CA VAL A 208 -14.51 11.71 -15.05
C VAL A 208 -14.19 10.69 -16.14
N VAL A 209 -13.58 9.56 -15.77
CA VAL A 209 -13.39 8.40 -16.66
C VAL A 209 -13.90 7.14 -16.00
N ALA A 210 -14.47 6.22 -16.79
CA ALA A 210 -14.84 4.90 -16.31
C ALA A 210 -13.57 4.07 -16.04
N GLY A 211 -13.64 3.16 -15.06
CA GLY A 211 -12.52 2.30 -14.71
C GLY A 211 -12.02 1.42 -15.85
N ASN A 212 -12.87 1.12 -16.83
CA ASN A 212 -12.58 0.36 -18.05
C ASN A 212 -12.46 1.26 -19.30
N ALA A 213 -12.42 2.59 -19.14
CA ALA A 213 -12.39 3.50 -20.29
C ALA A 213 -11.17 3.24 -21.17
N LEU A 214 -11.43 2.88 -22.41
CA LEU A 214 -10.49 2.84 -23.49
C LEU A 214 -10.70 4.13 -24.31
N ARG A 215 -9.72 5.05 -24.25
CA ARG A 215 -9.70 6.25 -25.08
C ARG A 215 -11.01 7.03 -25.17
N GLN A 216 -11.78 7.10 -24.08
CA GLN A 216 -12.96 7.98 -24.06
C GLN A 216 -12.52 9.44 -23.99
N ALA A 217 -13.31 10.32 -24.61
CA ALA A 217 -13.13 11.75 -24.55
C ALA A 217 -13.30 12.22 -23.09
N ASP A 218 -12.20 12.36 -22.42
CA ASP A 218 -12.07 12.94 -21.10
C ASP A 218 -12.12 14.47 -21.24
N PRO A 219 -12.74 15.20 -20.30
CA PRO A 219 -12.72 16.66 -20.28
C PRO A 219 -11.31 17.26 -20.22
N LEU A 220 -10.33 16.51 -19.70
CA LEU A 220 -8.92 16.88 -19.65
C LEU A 220 -8.12 16.37 -20.86
N GLY A 221 -8.68 15.45 -21.67
CA GLY A 221 -8.12 14.99 -22.95
C GLY A 221 -6.96 14.00 -22.86
N GLU A 222 -6.51 13.63 -21.66
CA GLU A 222 -5.24 12.92 -21.44
C GLU A 222 -5.38 11.54 -20.82
N ILE A 223 -6.39 11.31 -19.97
CA ILE A 223 -6.55 10.04 -19.21
C ILE A 223 -6.95 8.88 -20.14
N GLY A 224 -6.22 7.76 -20.06
CA GLY A 224 -6.41 6.60 -20.93
C GLY A 224 -5.80 6.78 -22.32
N ARG A 225 -4.92 7.78 -22.48
CA ARG A 225 -4.20 8.07 -23.72
C ARG A 225 -2.74 8.27 -23.42
N SER A 226 -2.00 7.19 -23.32
CA SER A 226 -0.56 7.26 -23.23
C SER A 226 0.07 7.88 -24.49
N GLY A 227 1.26 8.46 -24.33
CA GLY A 227 1.99 9.10 -25.41
C GLY A 227 2.34 8.15 -26.56
N ALA A 228 2.56 8.71 -27.74
CA ALA A 228 2.78 7.92 -28.96
C ALA A 228 4.06 7.07 -28.96
N CYS A 229 4.98 7.31 -28.03
CA CYS A 229 6.20 6.52 -27.89
C CYS A 229 6.01 5.27 -27.01
N GLU A 230 4.86 5.14 -26.35
CA GLU A 230 4.55 4.01 -25.50
C GLU A 230 4.31 2.73 -26.29
N VAL A 231 4.77 1.60 -25.77
CA VAL A 231 4.77 0.31 -26.48
C VAL A 231 3.84 -0.68 -25.79
N ASP A 232 2.81 -1.13 -26.50
CA ASP A 232 1.94 -2.19 -26.00
C ASP A 232 2.73 -3.47 -25.71
N VAL A 233 2.43 -4.13 -24.59
CA VAL A 233 3.01 -5.47 -24.31
C VAL A 233 2.72 -6.48 -25.43
N ALA A 234 1.66 -6.27 -26.20
CA ALA A 234 1.34 -7.06 -27.39
C ALA A 234 2.32 -6.83 -28.56
N CYS A 235 3.09 -5.74 -28.56
CA CYS A 235 4.07 -5.40 -29.60
C CYS A 235 5.48 -5.97 -29.34
N MET A 236 5.71 -6.60 -28.19
CA MET A 236 6.98 -7.25 -27.88
C MET A 236 7.34 -8.34 -28.92
N SER A 237 8.63 -8.54 -29.15
CA SER A 237 9.12 -9.71 -29.93
C SER A 237 8.68 -11.03 -29.28
N THR A 238 8.61 -12.10 -30.05
CA THR A 238 8.23 -13.44 -29.53
C THR A 238 9.11 -13.88 -28.36
N THR A 239 10.42 -13.65 -28.45
CA THR A 239 11.37 -13.97 -27.38
C THR A 239 11.09 -13.17 -26.12
N LEU A 240 10.90 -11.85 -26.23
CA LEU A 240 10.62 -10.99 -25.09
C LEU A 240 9.27 -11.34 -24.45
N LYS A 241 8.23 -11.66 -25.24
CA LYS A 241 6.94 -12.14 -24.72
C LYS A 241 7.09 -13.38 -23.85
N GLN A 242 7.91 -14.35 -24.28
CA GLN A 242 8.15 -15.58 -23.51
C GLN A 242 8.91 -15.28 -22.21
N GLN A 243 9.96 -14.50 -22.29
CA GLN A 243 10.81 -14.15 -21.14
C GLN A 243 10.09 -13.27 -20.11
N ALA A 244 9.32 -12.29 -20.56
CA ALA A 244 8.61 -11.34 -19.71
C ALA A 244 7.20 -11.78 -19.30
N ALA A 245 6.71 -12.93 -19.75
CA ALA A 245 5.33 -13.37 -19.54
C ALA A 245 4.91 -13.32 -18.05
N SER A 246 5.77 -13.83 -17.16
CA SER A 246 5.49 -13.82 -15.73
C SER A 246 5.42 -12.40 -15.15
N ALA A 247 6.31 -11.50 -15.56
CA ALA A 247 6.31 -10.10 -15.13
C ALA A 247 5.08 -9.35 -15.67
N VAL A 248 4.75 -9.52 -16.95
CA VAL A 248 3.55 -8.90 -17.58
C VAL A 248 2.27 -9.32 -16.87
N ASN A 249 2.11 -10.61 -16.56
CA ASN A 249 0.92 -11.13 -15.90
C ASN A 249 0.87 -10.83 -14.39
N ALA A 250 1.95 -10.33 -13.80
CA ALA A 250 2.00 -9.92 -12.40
C ALA A 250 1.63 -8.45 -12.18
N VAL A 251 1.71 -7.62 -13.20
CA VAL A 251 1.42 -6.17 -13.08
C VAL A 251 -0.06 -5.92 -13.29
N ALA A 252 -0.64 -5.07 -12.42
CA ALA A 252 -2.01 -4.60 -12.52
C ALA A 252 -2.07 -3.07 -12.43
N ARG A 253 -3.07 -2.48 -13.09
CA ARG A 253 -3.50 -1.12 -12.83
C ARG A 253 -4.32 -1.12 -11.53
N ILE A 254 -4.12 -0.15 -10.67
CA ILE A 254 -4.87 0.02 -9.43
C ILE A 254 -5.65 1.34 -9.42
N VAL A 255 -6.85 1.27 -8.86
CA VAL A 255 -7.70 2.41 -8.55
C VAL A 255 -7.87 2.45 -7.05
N LEU A 256 -7.65 3.60 -6.45
CA LEU A 256 -7.76 3.81 -5.01
C LEU A 256 -8.43 5.15 -4.70
N THR A 257 -9.00 5.28 -3.52
CA THR A 257 -9.73 6.49 -3.10
C THR A 257 -9.24 6.94 -1.74
N ASP A 258 -8.95 8.23 -1.66
CA ASP A 258 -8.49 8.92 -0.47
C ASP A 258 -9.38 10.15 -0.24
N HIS A 259 -10.09 10.22 0.89
CA HIS A 259 -11.03 11.30 1.20
C HIS A 259 -11.97 11.68 0.03
N GLY A 260 -12.44 10.69 -0.73
CA GLY A 260 -13.32 10.89 -1.89
C GLY A 260 -12.60 11.28 -3.18
N GLN A 261 -11.32 11.56 -3.17
CA GLN A 261 -10.51 11.73 -4.37
C GLN A 261 -10.04 10.36 -4.86
N THR A 262 -10.36 10.01 -6.10
CA THR A 262 -9.94 8.74 -6.70
C THR A 262 -8.78 8.96 -7.65
N GLY A 263 -7.76 8.09 -7.52
CA GLY A 263 -6.57 8.11 -8.35
C GLY A 263 -6.21 6.74 -8.94
N LEU A 264 -5.33 6.78 -9.92
CA LEU A 264 -4.74 5.62 -10.59
C LEU A 264 -3.25 5.51 -10.26
N CYS A 265 -2.81 4.28 -10.11
CA CYS A 265 -1.41 3.86 -10.05
C CYS A 265 -1.26 2.47 -10.71
N SER A 266 -0.06 1.97 -10.71
CA SER A 266 0.30 0.61 -11.09
C SER A 266 0.91 -0.14 -9.91
N GLY A 267 0.99 -1.47 -10.00
CA GLY A 267 1.71 -2.26 -9.01
C GLY A 267 1.91 -3.69 -9.45
N THR A 268 2.63 -4.47 -8.66
CA THR A 268 3.10 -5.80 -9.03
C THR A 268 2.75 -6.81 -7.94
N LEU A 269 2.06 -7.90 -8.31
CA LEU A 269 1.88 -9.06 -7.45
C LEU A 269 3.21 -9.80 -7.30
N VAL A 270 3.68 -10.02 -6.08
CA VAL A 270 5.00 -10.60 -5.82
C VAL A 270 4.89 -11.95 -5.11
N ASN A 271 5.75 -12.89 -5.51
CA ASN A 271 5.84 -14.18 -4.83
C ASN A 271 6.55 -14.03 -3.49
N ASP A 272 6.31 -14.96 -2.58
CA ASP A 272 7.17 -15.19 -1.43
C ASP A 272 8.07 -16.40 -1.65
N ALA A 273 9.11 -16.51 -0.87
CA ALA A 273 10.10 -17.58 -0.98
C ALA A 273 9.53 -18.98 -0.71
N THR A 274 8.35 -19.06 -0.09
CA THR A 274 7.65 -20.33 0.19
C THR A 274 6.61 -20.68 -0.85
N THR A 275 6.36 -19.78 -1.79
CA THR A 275 5.30 -19.91 -2.82
C THR A 275 3.92 -20.18 -2.17
N SER A 276 3.60 -19.40 -1.14
CA SER A 276 2.37 -19.58 -0.33
C SER A 276 1.10 -19.23 -1.09
N SER A 277 1.20 -18.58 -2.24
CA SER A 277 0.08 -17.95 -2.98
C SER A 277 -0.62 -16.84 -2.21
N THR A 278 -0.01 -16.29 -1.17
CA THR A 278 -0.51 -15.10 -0.48
C THR A 278 -0.41 -13.90 -1.43
N PRO A 279 -1.50 -13.16 -1.66
CA PRO A 279 -1.52 -12.12 -2.69
C PRO A 279 -0.81 -10.84 -2.22
N TYR A 280 0.49 -10.90 -2.04
CA TYR A 280 1.32 -9.75 -1.76
C TYR A 280 1.44 -8.88 -3.00
N PHE A 281 1.19 -7.58 -2.83
CA PHE A 281 1.18 -6.62 -3.92
C PHE A 281 2.07 -5.43 -3.59
N PHE A 282 3.06 -5.18 -4.42
CA PHE A 282 4.07 -4.14 -4.25
C PHE A 282 3.74 -2.93 -5.14
N THR A 283 3.77 -1.72 -4.55
CA THR A 283 3.51 -0.46 -5.24
C THR A 283 4.29 0.69 -4.58
N ALA A 284 4.10 1.92 -5.04
CA ALA A 284 4.72 3.11 -4.45
C ALA A 284 4.00 3.57 -3.18
N ASN A 285 4.73 4.21 -2.26
CA ASN A 285 4.13 4.80 -1.06
C ASN A 285 3.23 5.99 -1.43
N HIS A 286 3.67 6.86 -2.34
CA HIS A 286 2.87 8.02 -2.75
C HIS A 286 1.54 7.66 -3.43
N CYS A 287 1.32 6.39 -3.83
CA CYS A 287 0.02 5.91 -4.28
C CYS A 287 -0.99 5.84 -3.12
N LEU A 288 -0.55 5.52 -1.91
CA LEU A 288 -1.40 5.41 -0.73
C LEU A 288 -1.33 6.66 0.16
N ASP A 289 -0.20 7.32 0.17
CA ASP A 289 0.07 8.51 0.97
C ASP A 289 0.59 9.62 0.04
N ASN A 290 -0.17 10.68 -0.12
CA ASN A 290 0.15 11.77 -1.03
C ASN A 290 1.05 12.79 -0.33
N ASP A 291 2.28 12.37 0.01
CA ASP A 291 3.26 13.08 0.82
C ASP A 291 3.32 14.59 0.57
N GLY A 292 3.19 15.36 1.65
CA GLY A 292 3.44 16.79 1.68
C GLY A 292 2.33 17.66 1.11
N VAL A 293 1.19 17.10 0.72
CA VAL A 293 0.04 17.87 0.22
C VAL A 293 -1.11 17.92 1.23
N ASP A 294 -1.19 16.94 2.13
CA ASP A 294 -2.21 16.90 3.19
C ASP A 294 -1.62 17.43 4.51
N VAL A 295 -1.63 18.76 4.66
CA VAL A 295 -1.28 19.44 5.91
C VAL A 295 -2.57 19.68 6.70
N GLY A 296 -2.68 19.14 7.91
CA GLY A 296 -3.82 19.36 8.80
C GLY A 296 -4.67 18.12 9.08
N ALA A 297 -5.94 18.31 9.42
CA ALA A 297 -6.88 17.27 9.87
C ALA A 297 -7.23 16.17 8.84
N SER A 298 -6.74 16.28 7.61
CA SER A 298 -6.95 15.34 6.51
C SER A 298 -5.72 14.47 6.23
N LYS A 299 -4.97 14.07 7.27
CA LYS A 299 -3.87 13.10 7.11
C LYS A 299 -4.41 11.85 6.40
N ALA A 300 -3.90 11.56 5.20
CA ALA A 300 -4.21 10.30 4.53
C ALA A 300 -3.79 9.16 5.46
N GLN A 301 -4.75 8.30 5.81
CA GLN A 301 -4.41 7.07 6.53
C GLN A 301 -4.12 5.99 5.50
N PRO A 302 -2.85 5.64 5.21
CA PRO A 302 -2.50 4.72 4.13
C PRO A 302 -3.19 3.36 4.23
N ALA A 303 -3.49 2.92 5.45
CA ALA A 303 -4.25 1.69 5.68
C ALA A 303 -5.71 1.82 5.19
N ALA A 304 -6.35 2.97 5.44
CA ALA A 304 -7.70 3.24 4.94
C ALA A 304 -7.71 3.36 3.41
N VAL A 305 -6.69 3.98 2.82
CA VAL A 305 -6.54 4.04 1.35
C VAL A 305 -6.29 2.66 0.76
N ALA A 306 -5.45 1.83 1.37
CA ALA A 306 -5.21 0.44 0.96
C ALA A 306 -6.53 -0.37 0.92
N ALA A 307 -7.41 -0.17 1.89
CA ALA A 307 -8.72 -0.84 1.94
C ALA A 307 -9.64 -0.46 0.77
N THR A 308 -9.33 0.60 0.02
CA THR A 308 -10.11 1.04 -1.15
C THR A 308 -9.62 0.48 -2.48
N ILE A 309 -8.48 -0.21 -2.52
CA ILE A 309 -7.84 -0.67 -3.75
C ILE A 309 -8.75 -1.58 -4.56
N ASN A 310 -8.87 -1.27 -5.85
CA ASN A 310 -9.39 -2.16 -6.88
C ASN A 310 -8.29 -2.43 -7.89
N THR A 311 -8.11 -3.69 -8.30
CA THR A 311 -7.06 -4.11 -9.23
C THR A 311 -7.67 -4.52 -10.56
N TYR A 312 -7.08 -4.04 -11.67
CA TYR A 312 -7.46 -4.40 -13.04
C TYR A 312 -6.36 -5.27 -13.64
N TRP A 313 -6.64 -6.56 -13.76
CA TRP A 313 -5.73 -7.57 -14.29
C TRP A 313 -5.94 -7.77 -15.78
N PHE A 314 -4.86 -8.05 -16.51
CA PHE A 314 -4.88 -8.25 -17.98
C PHE A 314 -5.44 -7.04 -18.76
N PHE A 315 -5.44 -5.85 -18.16
CA PHE A 315 -5.87 -4.64 -18.84
C PHE A 315 -4.82 -4.23 -19.88
N GLN A 316 -4.86 -4.93 -21.01
CA GLN A 316 -3.90 -4.83 -22.12
C GLN A 316 -4.56 -5.24 -23.42
N THR A 317 -4.08 -4.73 -24.56
CA THR A 317 -4.50 -5.25 -25.86
C THR A 317 -3.89 -6.63 -26.12
N SER A 318 -4.63 -7.49 -26.80
CA SER A 318 -4.13 -8.78 -27.29
C SER A 318 -3.45 -8.69 -28.66
N VAL A 319 -3.65 -7.58 -29.39
CA VAL A 319 -3.15 -7.35 -30.76
C VAL A 319 -2.40 -6.02 -30.80
N CYS A 320 -1.14 -6.07 -31.23
CA CYS A 320 -0.26 -4.89 -31.35
C CYS A 320 -0.91 -3.79 -32.20
N GLY A 321 -0.98 -2.57 -31.65
CA GLY A 321 -1.52 -1.39 -32.32
C GLY A 321 -3.04 -1.41 -32.53
N GLN A 322 -3.79 -2.30 -31.86
CA GLN A 322 -5.25 -2.39 -31.98
C GLN A 322 -5.93 -2.28 -30.60
N ASP A 323 -6.04 -1.08 -30.09
CA ASP A 323 -6.63 -0.76 -28.79
C ASP A 323 -8.16 -0.66 -28.87
N THR A 324 -8.81 -1.70 -29.35
CA THR A 324 -10.27 -1.77 -29.44
C THR A 324 -10.86 -2.61 -28.32
N ALA A 325 -12.08 -2.32 -27.91
CA ALA A 325 -12.77 -3.07 -26.84
C ALA A 325 -12.81 -4.59 -27.09
N ASN A 326 -12.84 -5.03 -28.35
CA ASN A 326 -12.82 -6.45 -28.72
C ASN A 326 -11.47 -7.14 -28.47
N ASN A 327 -10.39 -6.38 -28.36
CA ASN A 327 -9.04 -6.88 -28.15
C ASN A 327 -8.58 -6.78 -26.70
N VAL A 328 -9.39 -6.21 -25.83
CA VAL A 328 -9.07 -6.01 -24.41
C VAL A 328 -9.98 -6.87 -23.55
N ASN A 329 -9.39 -7.83 -22.87
CA ASN A 329 -10.06 -8.59 -21.83
C ASN A 329 -9.38 -8.25 -20.51
N PHE A 330 -10.16 -7.85 -19.52
CA PHE A 330 -9.64 -7.58 -18.20
C PHE A 330 -10.54 -8.17 -17.10
N VAL A 331 -9.96 -8.35 -15.93
CA VAL A 331 -10.70 -8.80 -14.74
C VAL A 331 -10.50 -7.75 -13.65
N LEU A 332 -11.62 -7.16 -13.21
CA LEU A 332 -11.64 -6.28 -12.06
C LEU A 332 -11.81 -7.10 -10.77
N VAL A 333 -10.86 -6.96 -9.84
CA VAL A 333 -10.98 -7.51 -8.48
C VAL A 333 -11.07 -6.34 -7.51
N ALA A 334 -12.22 -6.23 -6.86
CA ALA A 334 -12.48 -5.29 -5.77
C ALA A 334 -12.28 -5.96 -4.40
N GLY A 335 -12.41 -5.19 -3.31
CA GLY A 335 -12.37 -5.69 -1.94
C GLY A 335 -11.20 -5.15 -1.13
N GLY A 336 -10.39 -4.28 -1.74
CA GLY A 336 -9.30 -3.60 -1.03
C GLY A 336 -8.12 -4.49 -0.69
N ALA A 337 -7.25 -3.95 0.15
CA ALA A 337 -6.05 -4.62 0.62
C ALA A 337 -5.74 -4.23 2.07
N LYS A 338 -5.01 -5.08 2.76
CA LYS A 338 -4.42 -4.78 4.07
C LYS A 338 -3.01 -4.24 3.88
N LEU A 339 -2.70 -3.08 4.47
CA LEU A 339 -1.36 -2.52 4.51
C LEU A 339 -0.46 -3.41 5.39
N LEU A 340 0.71 -3.78 4.88
CA LEU A 340 1.68 -4.62 5.60
C LEU A 340 2.92 -3.85 6.02
N GLY A 341 3.43 -2.96 5.14
CA GLY A 341 4.60 -2.15 5.39
C GLY A 341 4.80 -1.12 4.29
N ARG A 342 5.46 -0.02 4.62
CA ARG A 342 5.82 1.05 3.70
C ARG A 342 7.11 1.75 4.12
N GLY A 343 7.79 2.36 3.17
CA GLY A 343 8.90 3.28 3.42
C GLY A 343 8.62 4.57 2.67
N VAL A 344 8.49 5.67 3.41
CA VAL A 344 8.12 6.97 2.87
C VAL A 344 9.31 7.57 2.11
N ASP A 345 10.49 7.58 2.75
CA ASP A 345 11.71 8.15 2.18
C ASP A 345 12.18 7.39 0.93
N PHE A 346 11.86 6.10 0.83
CA PHE A 346 12.24 5.22 -0.27
C PHE A 346 11.08 4.82 -1.19
N ASP A 347 9.92 5.37 -0.95
CA ASP A 347 8.70 5.28 -1.77
C ASP A 347 8.29 3.86 -2.17
N TRP A 348 8.17 2.97 -1.21
CA TRP A 348 7.65 1.62 -1.44
C TRP A 348 6.52 1.28 -0.47
N THR A 349 5.61 0.43 -0.92
CA THR A 349 4.55 -0.14 -0.09
C THR A 349 4.31 -1.59 -0.47
N LEU A 350 4.13 -2.44 0.55
CA LEU A 350 3.61 -3.78 0.41
C LEU A 350 2.23 -3.86 1.04
N VAL A 351 1.27 -4.34 0.27
CA VAL A 351 -0.07 -4.68 0.77
C VAL A 351 -0.37 -6.14 0.50
N ARG A 352 -1.33 -6.70 1.23
CA ARG A 352 -1.94 -7.99 0.93
C ARG A 352 -3.35 -7.75 0.42
N LEU A 353 -3.64 -8.13 -0.82
CA LEU A 353 -4.99 -8.06 -1.36
C LEU A 353 -5.93 -8.92 -0.52
N ASN A 354 -7.13 -8.44 -0.26
CA ASN A 354 -8.13 -9.16 0.53
C ASN A 354 -8.76 -10.31 -0.29
N ASN A 355 -8.85 -10.13 -1.60
CA ASN A 355 -9.36 -11.15 -2.52
C ASN A 355 -8.25 -11.76 -3.34
N ALA A 356 -8.42 -13.03 -3.71
CA ALA A 356 -7.49 -13.73 -4.58
C ALA A 356 -7.44 -13.09 -5.98
N PRO A 357 -6.26 -13.04 -6.64
CA PRO A 357 -6.15 -12.61 -8.03
C PRO A 357 -6.86 -13.60 -8.97
N PRO A 358 -7.21 -13.21 -10.19
CA PRO A 358 -7.85 -14.12 -11.13
C PRO A 358 -6.89 -15.21 -11.61
N ALA A 359 -7.44 -16.33 -12.10
CA ALA A 359 -6.67 -17.41 -12.69
C ALA A 359 -5.79 -16.90 -13.85
N GLY A 360 -4.56 -17.39 -13.92
CA GLY A 360 -3.58 -17.00 -14.95
C GLY A 360 -2.71 -15.80 -14.58
N VAL A 361 -3.01 -15.09 -13.50
CA VAL A 361 -2.09 -14.10 -12.94
C VAL A 361 -0.85 -14.79 -12.40
N THR A 362 0.27 -14.11 -12.46
CA THR A 362 1.55 -14.61 -11.95
C THR A 362 1.98 -13.78 -10.75
N PHE A 363 2.47 -14.46 -9.73
CA PHE A 363 3.28 -13.84 -8.69
C PHE A 363 4.67 -13.62 -9.27
N ALA A 364 5.11 -12.37 -9.38
CA ALA A 364 6.41 -12.04 -9.98
C ALA A 364 7.57 -12.65 -9.21
N ALA A 365 8.58 -13.08 -9.96
CA ALA A 365 9.91 -13.27 -9.40
C ALA A 365 10.45 -11.92 -8.93
N TRP A 366 11.29 -11.94 -7.90
CA TRP A 366 11.99 -10.75 -7.43
C TRP A 366 13.44 -11.07 -7.02
N ASN A 367 14.28 -10.04 -7.04
CA ASN A 367 15.68 -10.12 -6.62
C ASN A 367 16.07 -8.83 -5.91
N ALA A 368 16.41 -8.96 -4.64
CA ALA A 368 16.81 -7.86 -3.76
C ALA A 368 18.34 -7.75 -3.60
N SER A 369 19.12 -8.25 -4.53
CA SER A 369 20.54 -7.88 -4.59
C SER A 369 20.66 -6.43 -5.08
N PRO A 370 21.55 -5.59 -4.52
CA PRO A 370 21.70 -4.21 -4.98
C PRO A 370 21.94 -4.11 -6.49
N LEU A 371 21.26 -3.19 -7.15
CA LEU A 371 21.36 -2.92 -8.60
C LEU A 371 22.09 -1.58 -8.81
N SER A 372 23.33 -1.50 -8.35
CA SER A 372 24.13 -0.27 -8.34
C SER A 372 24.88 0.02 -9.64
N GLU A 373 25.00 -0.98 -10.54
CA GLU A 373 25.78 -0.84 -11.76
C GLU A 373 24.97 -0.16 -12.86
N ALA A 374 25.61 0.81 -13.54
CA ALA A 374 25.06 1.41 -14.75
C ALA A 374 25.19 0.46 -15.94
N GLY A 375 24.28 0.59 -16.91
CA GLY A 375 24.29 -0.20 -18.14
C GLY A 375 23.57 -1.54 -18.06
N THR A 376 23.02 -1.92 -16.90
CA THR A 376 22.20 -3.14 -16.79
C THR A 376 20.88 -2.95 -17.55
N ALA A 377 20.59 -3.84 -18.50
CA ALA A 377 19.32 -3.81 -19.24
C ALA A 377 18.13 -4.11 -18.31
N ALA A 378 17.11 -3.28 -18.37
CA ALA A 378 15.90 -3.42 -17.56
C ALA A 378 14.65 -3.00 -18.33
N ALA A 379 13.50 -3.45 -17.86
CA ALA A 379 12.18 -3.12 -18.41
C ALA A 379 11.23 -2.64 -17.32
N GLY A 380 10.48 -1.57 -17.60
CA GLY A 380 9.33 -1.14 -16.83
C GLY A 380 8.05 -1.71 -17.45
N ILE A 381 7.16 -2.25 -16.63
CA ILE A 381 5.84 -2.73 -17.08
C ILE A 381 4.79 -1.96 -16.28
N HIS A 382 3.95 -1.17 -16.96
CA HIS A 382 3.16 -0.11 -16.32
C HIS A 382 1.85 0.21 -17.06
N HIS A 383 1.05 1.12 -16.48
CA HIS A 383 -0.18 1.66 -17.05
C HIS A 383 -0.09 3.21 -17.14
N PRO A 384 0.61 3.75 -18.16
CA PRO A 384 0.78 5.19 -18.33
C PRO A 384 -0.55 5.84 -18.68
N GLU A 385 -0.84 7.03 -18.13
CA GLU A 385 -2.11 7.76 -18.23
C GLU A 385 -3.36 6.90 -17.92
N GLY A 386 -3.18 5.82 -17.13
CA GLY A 386 -4.22 4.84 -16.88
C GLY A 386 -4.61 3.99 -18.11
N ASP A 387 -3.84 4.07 -19.18
CA ASP A 387 -4.03 3.34 -20.44
C ASP A 387 -3.72 1.84 -20.29
N LEU A 388 -3.88 1.13 -21.38
CA LEU A 388 -3.53 -0.29 -21.50
C LEU A 388 -2.08 -0.54 -21.09
N LYS A 389 -1.80 -1.74 -20.62
CA LYS A 389 -0.46 -2.11 -20.15
C LYS A 389 0.60 -1.91 -21.24
N LYS A 390 1.65 -1.19 -20.91
CA LYS A 390 2.80 -0.88 -21.76
C LYS A 390 4.08 -1.48 -21.18
N ILE A 391 5.10 -1.52 -22.02
CA ILE A 391 6.46 -1.88 -21.65
C ILE A 391 7.44 -0.82 -22.11
N SER A 392 8.31 -0.36 -21.20
CA SER A 392 9.44 0.49 -21.50
C SER A 392 10.74 -0.28 -21.31
N GLN A 393 11.73 -0.08 -22.17
CA GLN A 393 13.02 -0.76 -22.13
C GLN A 393 14.15 0.25 -22.09
N GLY A 394 15.19 -0.03 -21.32
CA GLY A 394 16.33 0.87 -21.17
C GLY A 394 17.43 0.25 -20.33
N THR A 395 18.28 1.09 -19.77
CA THR A 395 19.41 0.69 -18.95
C THR A 395 19.47 1.48 -17.65
N THR A 396 19.95 0.82 -16.59
CA THR A 396 20.23 1.49 -15.31
C THR A 396 21.34 2.52 -15.46
N GLN A 397 21.29 3.56 -14.63
CA GLN A 397 22.33 4.59 -14.51
C GLN A 397 23.03 4.51 -13.13
N GLY A 398 22.80 3.42 -12.39
CA GLY A 398 23.24 3.26 -11.02
C GLY A 398 22.24 3.83 -10.01
N PHE A 399 22.72 4.22 -8.84
CA PHE A 399 21.89 4.83 -7.82
C PHE A 399 21.93 6.35 -7.89
N GLN A 400 20.74 6.97 -7.85
CA GLN A 400 20.59 8.41 -7.70
C GLN A 400 20.18 8.72 -6.25
N THR A 401 20.91 9.63 -5.60
CA THR A 401 20.65 10.03 -4.21
C THR A 401 20.05 11.41 -4.15
N PHE A 402 19.02 11.59 -3.33
CA PHE A 402 18.35 12.85 -3.07
C PHE A 402 18.94 13.57 -1.85
N ASP A 403 18.53 14.82 -1.58
CA ASP A 403 19.10 15.65 -0.53
C ASP A 403 18.84 15.12 0.88
N ASP A 404 17.75 14.38 1.08
CA ASP A 404 17.39 13.70 2.33
C ASP A 404 18.20 12.42 2.59
N GLY A 405 19.07 12.01 1.66
CA GLY A 405 19.88 10.80 1.74
C GLY A 405 19.21 9.55 1.18
N SER A 406 17.94 9.61 0.78
CA SER A 406 17.29 8.50 0.08
C SER A 406 17.95 8.23 -1.27
N SER A 407 17.98 6.96 -1.69
CA SER A 407 18.60 6.57 -2.96
C SER A 407 17.71 5.60 -3.72
N TYR A 408 17.69 5.77 -5.03
CA TYR A 408 16.79 5.09 -5.97
C TYR A 408 17.58 4.49 -7.13
N ILE A 409 17.03 3.49 -7.82
CA ILE A 409 17.59 2.99 -9.07
C ILE A 409 17.23 3.99 -10.17
N ALA A 410 18.23 4.60 -10.80
CA ALA A 410 18.02 5.50 -11.91
C ALA A 410 17.94 4.75 -13.25
N MET A 411 16.99 5.11 -14.09
CA MET A 411 16.72 4.48 -15.39
C MET A 411 16.75 5.50 -16.53
N GLN A 412 17.35 5.11 -17.64
CA GLN A 412 17.25 5.82 -18.89
C GLN A 412 16.61 4.93 -19.94
N TRP A 413 15.53 5.40 -20.56
CA TRP A 413 14.77 4.63 -21.52
C TRP A 413 15.34 4.76 -22.94
N THR A 414 15.33 3.66 -23.69
CA THR A 414 15.64 3.61 -25.12
C THR A 414 14.39 3.35 -25.96
N GLN A 415 13.32 2.83 -25.33
CA GLN A 415 12.04 2.58 -25.96
C GLN A 415 10.94 2.73 -24.91
N GLY A 416 9.88 3.47 -25.22
CA GLY A 416 8.86 3.86 -24.26
C GLY A 416 9.41 4.82 -23.20
N VAL A 417 8.58 5.24 -22.28
CA VAL A 417 8.90 6.11 -21.13
C VAL A 417 8.04 5.69 -19.95
N THR A 418 7.92 6.51 -18.91
CA THR A 418 6.85 6.42 -17.91
C THR A 418 6.08 7.73 -17.85
N GLU A 419 4.78 7.65 -17.62
CA GLU A 419 3.86 8.79 -17.56
C GLU A 419 3.03 8.72 -16.26
N PRO A 420 2.26 9.75 -15.87
CA PRO A 420 1.33 9.69 -14.75
C PRO A 420 0.47 8.42 -14.80
N GLY A 421 0.22 7.78 -13.65
CA GLY A 421 -0.44 6.46 -13.59
C GLY A 421 0.50 5.26 -13.63
N SER A 422 1.74 5.42 -14.14
CA SER A 422 2.79 4.40 -14.07
C SER A 422 3.35 4.20 -12.66
N SER A 423 3.11 5.13 -11.74
CA SER A 423 3.54 5.13 -10.34
C SER A 423 3.36 3.77 -9.68
N GLY A 424 4.40 3.26 -9.01
CA GLY A 424 4.40 1.96 -8.33
C GLY A 424 4.60 0.75 -9.25
N SER A 425 4.68 0.95 -10.57
CA SER A 425 4.94 -0.12 -11.53
C SER A 425 6.31 -0.76 -11.35
N GLY A 426 6.42 -2.05 -11.66
CA GLY A 426 7.66 -2.81 -11.48
C GLY A 426 8.76 -2.45 -12.47
N LEU A 427 9.99 -2.30 -11.95
CA LEU A 427 11.23 -2.39 -12.70
C LEU A 427 11.72 -3.82 -12.68
N PHE A 428 12.04 -4.39 -13.82
CA PHE A 428 12.45 -5.77 -13.95
C PHE A 428 13.78 -5.91 -14.68
N THR A 429 14.64 -6.81 -14.20
CA THR A 429 15.86 -7.25 -14.88
C THR A 429 15.74 -8.71 -15.32
N TYR A 430 16.27 -9.02 -16.49
CA TYR A 430 16.25 -10.39 -17.00
C TYR A 430 17.31 -11.27 -16.33
N ASN A 431 16.88 -12.45 -15.84
CA ASN A 431 17.77 -13.48 -15.31
C ASN A 431 18.02 -14.53 -16.39
N PRO A 432 19.20 -14.55 -17.03
CA PRO A 432 19.49 -15.47 -18.13
C PRO A 432 19.60 -16.92 -17.70
N ASN A 433 19.94 -17.18 -16.43
CA ASN A 433 20.07 -18.55 -15.91
C ASN A 433 18.71 -19.21 -15.68
N GLN A 434 17.66 -18.39 -15.44
CA GLN A 434 16.33 -18.85 -15.09
C GLN A 434 15.30 -18.55 -16.19
N ASN A 435 15.67 -17.77 -17.20
CA ASN A 435 14.85 -17.38 -18.35
C ASN A 435 13.54 -16.65 -17.97
N TYR A 436 13.58 -15.78 -16.97
CA TYR A 436 12.48 -14.89 -16.60
C TYR A 436 12.99 -13.53 -16.10
N TYR A 437 12.07 -12.57 -15.96
CA TYR A 437 12.32 -11.24 -15.41
C TYR A 437 12.06 -11.20 -13.90
N GLU A 438 12.92 -10.52 -13.15
CA GLU A 438 12.90 -10.36 -11.68
C GLU A 438 12.62 -8.91 -11.31
N LEU A 439 11.65 -8.66 -10.43
CA LEU A 439 11.34 -7.35 -9.87
C LEU A 439 12.52 -6.83 -9.04
N ARG A 440 12.86 -5.54 -9.23
CA ARG A 440 13.94 -4.84 -8.52
C ARG A 440 13.44 -3.68 -7.67
N GLY A 441 12.25 -3.12 -7.98
CA GLY A 441 11.63 -2.01 -7.28
C GLY A 441 10.38 -1.50 -7.98
N GLY A 442 9.76 -0.46 -7.43
CA GLY A 442 8.57 0.19 -7.97
C GLY A 442 8.85 1.63 -8.40
N LEU A 443 8.18 2.12 -9.45
CA LEU A 443 8.39 3.47 -9.98
C LEU A 443 8.02 4.54 -8.94
N TYR A 444 8.99 5.36 -8.60
CA TYR A 444 8.79 6.61 -7.87
C TYR A 444 8.24 7.70 -8.81
N GLY A 445 8.92 7.93 -9.92
CA GLY A 445 8.63 8.96 -10.90
C GLY A 445 9.88 9.39 -11.64
N GLY A 446 9.81 10.51 -12.32
CA GLY A 446 10.95 11.02 -13.07
C GLY A 446 10.58 12.22 -13.92
N ASN A 447 11.33 12.40 -15.01
CA ASN A 447 11.10 13.46 -15.97
C ASN A 447 11.09 12.96 -17.43
N SER A 448 10.94 11.64 -17.62
CA SER A 448 10.76 11.10 -18.97
C SER A 448 9.39 11.50 -19.54
N ALA A 449 9.35 11.68 -20.85
CA ALA A 449 8.13 12.01 -21.60
C ALA A 449 8.32 11.65 -23.08
N CYS A 450 7.22 11.44 -23.80
CA CYS A 450 7.23 11.10 -25.23
C CYS A 450 7.64 12.24 -26.15
N ASP A 451 7.81 13.44 -25.66
CA ASP A 451 8.25 14.55 -26.48
C ASP A 451 9.76 14.47 -26.82
N ALA A 452 10.13 15.00 -27.95
CA ALA A 452 11.52 14.91 -28.45
C ALA A 452 12.55 15.64 -27.54
N GLY A 453 12.09 16.47 -26.60
CA GLY A 453 12.92 17.23 -25.69
C GLY A 453 13.42 16.43 -24.49
N HIS A 454 12.81 15.29 -24.21
CA HIS A 454 13.09 14.48 -23.02
C HIS A 454 13.75 13.14 -23.33
N GLN A 455 14.24 12.93 -24.56
CA GLN A 455 15.09 11.77 -24.86
C GLN A 455 16.35 11.80 -23.99
N GLY A 456 16.54 10.76 -23.21
CA GLY A 456 17.63 10.68 -22.22
C GLY A 456 17.28 11.19 -20.83
N ALA A 457 16.03 11.54 -20.58
CA ALA A 457 15.53 11.85 -19.25
C ALA A 457 15.60 10.62 -18.31
N THR A 458 15.61 10.88 -17.00
CA THR A 458 15.81 9.85 -15.98
C THR A 458 14.53 9.63 -15.19
N ASP A 459 14.10 8.38 -15.12
CA ASP A 459 13.11 7.92 -14.14
C ASP A 459 13.81 7.17 -13.01
N VAL A 460 13.21 7.18 -11.81
CA VAL A 460 13.80 6.55 -10.63
C VAL A 460 12.81 5.59 -9.99
N TYR A 461 13.35 4.48 -9.51
CA TYR A 461 12.60 3.38 -8.91
C TYR A 461 13.06 3.13 -7.49
N SER A 462 12.12 2.82 -6.60
CA SER A 462 12.42 2.36 -5.25
C SER A 462 13.32 1.11 -5.29
N ARG A 463 14.01 0.86 -4.19
CA ARG A 463 15.00 -0.23 -4.09
C ARG A 463 14.43 -1.38 -3.27
N LEU A 464 14.22 -2.53 -3.89
CA LEU A 464 13.76 -3.72 -3.18
C LEU A 464 14.79 -4.23 -2.17
N ASP A 465 16.09 -4.04 -2.41
CA ASP A 465 17.15 -4.36 -1.47
C ASP A 465 17.05 -3.56 -0.16
N VAL A 466 16.62 -2.30 -0.22
CA VAL A 466 16.37 -1.45 0.94
C VAL A 466 15.04 -1.83 1.63
N ALA A 467 14.02 -2.23 0.87
CA ALA A 467 12.72 -2.61 1.42
C ALA A 467 12.71 -3.99 2.08
N LEU A 468 13.50 -4.96 1.54
CA LEU A 468 13.44 -6.37 1.93
C LEU A 468 13.63 -6.60 3.44
N PRO A 469 14.54 -5.93 4.17
CA PRO A 469 14.67 -6.15 5.61
C PRO A 469 13.38 -5.96 6.38
N MET A 470 12.57 -4.95 6.05
CA MET A 470 11.25 -4.70 6.64
C MET A 470 10.18 -5.69 6.14
N LEU A 471 10.40 -6.30 4.97
CA LEU A 471 9.47 -7.20 4.32
C LEU A 471 9.79 -8.69 4.52
N ARG A 472 10.90 -9.04 5.18
CA ARG A 472 11.36 -10.43 5.35
C ARG A 472 10.29 -11.35 5.93
N GLN A 473 9.54 -10.90 6.92
CA GLN A 473 8.47 -11.69 7.53
C GLN A 473 7.38 -12.13 6.53
N TYR A 474 7.24 -11.41 5.41
CA TYR A 474 6.27 -11.71 4.36
C TYR A 474 6.91 -12.42 3.17
N LEU A 475 8.03 -11.89 2.68
CA LEU A 475 8.63 -12.38 1.43
C LEU A 475 9.61 -13.54 1.65
N THR A 476 10.24 -13.64 2.82
CA THR A 476 11.19 -14.71 3.17
C THR A 476 10.97 -15.27 4.58
N PRO A 477 9.73 -15.71 4.94
CA PRO A 477 9.38 -16.01 6.33
C PRO A 477 10.22 -17.10 7.00
N ASN A 478 10.79 -18.00 6.20
CA ASN A 478 11.62 -19.13 6.69
C ASN A 478 13.12 -18.92 6.50
N ALA A 479 13.54 -17.78 5.93
CA ALA A 479 14.95 -17.50 5.74
C ALA A 479 15.62 -17.13 7.08
N ALA A 480 16.82 -17.60 7.32
CA ALA A 480 17.61 -17.13 8.44
C ALA A 480 17.80 -15.61 8.34
N ASN A 481 17.54 -14.89 9.42
CA ASN A 481 17.90 -13.48 9.51
C ASN A 481 19.39 -13.38 9.83
N PRO A 482 20.28 -13.07 8.87
CA PRO A 482 21.72 -13.09 9.09
C PRO A 482 22.17 -11.96 10.04
N THR A 483 21.41 -10.86 10.09
CA THR A 483 21.73 -9.68 10.91
C THR A 483 21.14 -9.75 12.31
N LYS A 484 20.23 -10.72 12.54
CA LYS A 484 19.54 -10.94 13.84
C LYS A 484 18.78 -9.71 14.36
N GLU A 485 18.45 -8.81 13.48
CA GLU A 485 17.63 -7.65 13.77
C GLU A 485 16.18 -8.06 13.97
N THR A 486 15.45 -7.29 14.76
CA THR A 486 14.00 -7.41 14.92
C THR A 486 13.32 -6.18 14.33
N LEU A 487 12.08 -6.37 13.84
CA LEU A 487 11.29 -5.29 13.30
C LEU A 487 10.48 -4.63 14.42
N VAL A 488 10.60 -3.31 14.55
CA VAL A 488 9.73 -2.48 15.39
C VAL A 488 8.61 -1.93 14.51
N VAL A 489 7.37 -2.18 14.88
CA VAL A 489 6.16 -1.84 14.10
C VAL A 489 5.42 -0.70 14.77
N GLU A 490 5.01 0.31 13.99
CA GLU A 490 4.18 1.41 14.46
C GLU A 490 2.69 1.12 14.22
N TYR A 491 1.86 1.38 15.24
CA TYR A 491 0.42 1.37 15.20
C TYR A 491 -0.13 2.75 15.55
N TYR A 492 -1.31 3.07 15.02
CA TYR A 492 -2.02 4.32 15.25
C TYR A 492 -3.45 4.06 15.69
N TYR A 493 -3.92 4.83 16.66
CA TYR A 493 -5.31 4.85 17.12
C TYR A 493 -5.92 6.23 16.85
N ALA A 494 -6.84 6.29 15.88
CA ALA A 494 -7.43 7.55 15.42
C ALA A 494 -8.32 8.24 16.48
N GLY A 495 -8.89 7.48 17.42
CA GLY A 495 -9.79 8.00 18.45
C GLY A 495 -9.13 8.96 19.43
N TYR A 496 -7.80 8.83 19.65
CA TYR A 496 -7.02 9.66 20.57
C TYR A 496 -5.80 10.34 19.91
N ASP A 497 -5.61 10.18 18.60
CA ASP A 497 -4.40 10.59 17.87
C ASP A 497 -3.11 10.04 18.53
N ASP A 498 -3.15 8.75 18.93
CA ASP A 498 -2.07 8.11 19.67
C ASP A 498 -1.30 7.08 18.83
N TYR A 499 -0.03 6.90 19.16
CA TYR A 499 0.91 6.01 18.47
C TYR A 499 1.54 5.03 19.42
N PHE A 500 1.69 3.79 18.97
CA PHE A 500 2.31 2.70 19.70
C PHE A 500 3.34 1.99 18.85
N ILE A 501 4.54 1.78 19.39
CA ILE A 501 5.58 1.00 18.72
C ILE A 501 5.93 -0.26 19.52
N THR A 502 6.14 -1.37 18.83
CA THR A 502 6.53 -2.62 19.47
C THR A 502 7.34 -3.54 18.56
N ALA A 503 8.28 -4.29 19.15
CA ALA A 503 8.99 -5.43 18.55
C ALA A 503 8.47 -6.77 19.10
N ASN A 504 7.56 -6.76 20.09
CA ASN A 504 7.01 -7.96 20.70
C ASN A 504 6.04 -8.65 19.75
N GLN A 505 6.39 -9.86 19.30
CA GLN A 505 5.60 -10.61 18.32
C GLN A 505 4.19 -10.96 18.81
N ALA A 506 3.98 -11.15 20.11
CA ALA A 506 2.65 -11.43 20.67
C ALA A 506 1.76 -10.18 20.62
N GLU A 507 2.30 -8.99 20.91
CA GLU A 507 1.59 -7.71 20.79
C GLU A 507 1.27 -7.42 19.31
N ILE A 508 2.23 -7.61 18.40
CA ILE A 508 2.02 -7.46 16.96
C ILE A 508 0.88 -8.37 16.48
N GLN A 509 0.89 -9.64 16.87
CA GLN A 509 -0.17 -10.59 16.50
C GLN A 509 -1.54 -10.20 17.09
N ALA A 510 -1.58 -9.76 18.34
CA ALA A 510 -2.82 -9.33 18.99
C ALA A 510 -3.43 -8.11 18.28
N LEU A 511 -2.63 -7.09 18.01
CA LEU A 511 -3.04 -5.88 17.29
C LEU A 511 -3.49 -6.19 15.85
N ASP A 512 -2.73 -7.00 15.12
CA ASP A 512 -3.05 -7.41 13.75
C ASP A 512 -4.32 -8.22 13.62
N ASN A 513 -4.65 -9.03 14.64
CA ASN A 513 -5.85 -9.84 14.68
C ASN A 513 -7.07 -9.09 15.26
N GLY A 514 -6.93 -7.78 15.55
CA GLY A 514 -8.03 -6.94 16.04
C GLY A 514 -8.41 -7.18 17.50
N ALA A 515 -7.53 -7.78 18.30
CA ALA A 515 -7.77 -7.96 19.75
C ALA A 515 -7.91 -6.62 20.49
N HIS A 516 -7.38 -5.55 19.92
CA HIS A 516 -7.51 -4.18 20.38
C HIS A 516 -8.17 -3.32 19.27
N PRO A 517 -9.52 -3.24 19.25
CA PRO A 517 -10.26 -2.52 18.22
C PRO A 517 -9.82 -1.05 18.11
N GLY A 518 -9.76 -0.53 16.88
CA GLY A 518 -9.38 0.86 16.58
C GLY A 518 -7.88 1.08 16.34
N TRP A 519 -7.00 0.18 16.77
CA TRP A 519 -5.58 0.23 16.45
C TRP A 519 -5.33 -0.32 15.03
N GLN A 520 -4.59 0.42 14.24
CA GLN A 520 -4.23 0.04 12.86
C GLN A 520 -2.74 0.25 12.62
N ARG A 521 -2.11 -0.62 11.84
CA ARG A 521 -0.73 -0.39 11.40
C ARG A 521 -0.66 0.89 10.55
N THR A 522 0.34 1.74 10.82
CA THR A 522 0.67 2.86 9.91
C THR A 522 1.44 2.39 8.68
N GLY A 523 1.96 1.17 8.73
CA GLY A 523 2.90 0.61 7.76
C GLY A 523 4.35 1.02 8.01
N LEU A 524 4.60 2.01 8.89
CA LEU A 524 5.95 2.44 9.26
C LEU A 524 6.60 1.45 10.19
N THR A 525 7.90 1.25 9.99
CA THR A 525 8.71 0.29 10.74
C THR A 525 10.15 0.76 10.78
N PHE A 526 10.89 0.26 11.76
CA PHE A 526 12.35 0.38 11.79
C PHE A 526 12.99 -0.88 12.39
N LEU A 527 14.28 -1.04 12.20
CA LEU A 527 15.02 -2.18 12.70
C LEU A 527 15.63 -1.88 14.07
N ALA A 528 15.71 -2.91 14.92
CA ALA A 528 16.38 -2.92 16.21
C ALA A 528 16.96 -4.31 16.46
N TYR A 529 17.52 -4.58 17.63
CA TYR A 529 18.04 -5.89 18.01
C TYR A 529 17.17 -6.48 19.13
N SER A 530 16.82 -7.76 19.01
CA SER A 530 15.94 -8.44 19.98
C SER A 530 16.67 -8.83 21.27
N ASP A 531 18.00 -8.93 21.22
CA ASP A 531 18.82 -9.48 22.30
C ASP A 531 20.18 -8.77 22.35
N PRO A 532 20.75 -8.49 23.55
CA PRO A 532 22.04 -7.81 23.68
C PRO A 532 23.21 -8.61 23.10
N SER A 533 23.12 -9.94 23.02
CA SER A 533 24.18 -10.80 22.48
C SER A 533 24.36 -10.66 20.96
N VAL A 534 23.37 -10.10 20.27
CA VAL A 534 23.35 -9.88 18.81
C VAL A 534 23.46 -8.41 18.44
N ALA A 535 23.25 -7.53 19.40
CA ALA A 535 23.40 -6.10 19.23
C ALA A 535 24.87 -5.69 19.16
N PRO A 536 25.24 -4.64 18.38
CA PRO A 536 26.60 -4.13 18.36
C PRO A 536 27.01 -3.56 19.73
N ALA A 537 28.32 -3.49 19.98
CA ALA A 537 28.83 -2.85 21.17
C ALA A 537 28.33 -1.40 21.27
N GLY A 538 27.85 -1.02 22.47
CA GLY A 538 27.26 0.30 22.70
C GLY A 538 25.76 0.41 22.39
N ALA A 539 25.12 -0.66 21.95
CA ALA A 539 23.64 -0.68 21.90
C ALA A 539 23.07 -0.70 23.33
N SER A 540 21.97 0.02 23.50
CA SER A 540 21.28 0.24 24.79
C SER A 540 19.92 -0.44 24.79
N PRO A 541 19.44 -0.97 25.94
CA PRO A 541 18.07 -1.44 26.06
C PRO A 541 17.09 -0.26 25.97
N VAL A 542 15.95 -0.49 25.36
CA VAL A 542 14.86 0.51 25.29
C VAL A 542 13.85 0.22 26.37
N CYS A 543 13.69 1.15 27.32
CA CYS A 543 12.60 1.09 28.30
C CYS A 543 11.28 1.57 27.68
N ARG A 544 10.16 1.00 28.15
CA ARG A 544 8.80 1.41 27.79
C ARG A 544 7.99 1.72 29.05
N PHE A 545 7.37 2.90 29.05
CA PHE A 545 6.43 3.30 30.09
C PHE A 545 5.04 3.54 29.50
N TYR A 546 4.03 3.04 30.16
CA TYR A 546 2.64 3.40 29.88
C TYR A 546 2.29 4.66 30.69
N VAL A 547 1.87 5.69 29.99
CA VAL A 547 1.33 6.93 30.54
C VAL A 547 -0.13 6.70 30.87
N LEU A 548 -0.49 6.67 32.16
CA LEU A 548 -1.86 6.34 32.58
C LEU A 548 -2.89 7.33 31.99
N PRO A 549 -4.17 6.93 31.83
CA PRO A 549 -5.19 7.74 31.15
C PRO A 549 -5.36 9.15 31.71
N GLN A 550 -5.22 9.34 33.03
CA GLN A 550 -5.29 10.67 33.66
C GLN A 550 -4.11 11.60 33.28
N ALA A 551 -3.06 11.06 32.65
CA ALA A 551 -1.87 11.79 32.22
C ALA A 551 -1.70 11.85 30.69
N GLY A 552 -2.51 11.08 29.92
CA GLY A 552 -2.46 11.14 28.46
C GLY A 552 -2.84 9.86 27.73
N ASP A 553 -2.80 8.69 28.40
CA ASP A 553 -3.12 7.38 27.78
C ASP A 553 -2.21 7.05 26.58
N SER A 554 -0.89 7.14 26.76
CA SER A 554 0.10 6.99 25.70
C SER A 554 1.29 6.15 26.16
N HIS A 555 2.28 5.96 25.29
CA HIS A 555 3.50 5.22 25.61
C HIS A 555 4.77 6.04 25.34
N PHE A 556 5.67 6.03 26.31
CA PHE A 556 6.98 6.65 26.21
C PHE A 556 8.08 5.60 26.10
N TYR A 557 9.07 5.86 25.25
CA TYR A 557 10.21 4.97 25.02
C TYR A 557 11.53 5.76 25.09
N SER A 558 12.53 5.17 25.69
CA SER A 558 13.89 5.72 25.68
C SER A 558 14.95 4.62 25.63
N ALA A 559 16.03 4.87 24.90
CA ALA A 559 17.23 4.05 24.91
C ALA A 559 18.31 4.62 25.85
N ASP A 560 18.10 5.82 26.42
CA ASP A 560 19.02 6.40 27.39
C ASP A 560 18.72 5.85 28.80
N PRO A 561 19.67 5.10 29.41
CA PRO A 561 19.48 4.54 30.75
C PRO A 561 19.22 5.61 31.82
N GLY A 562 19.86 6.80 31.66
CA GLY A 562 19.66 7.92 32.57
C GLY A 562 18.24 8.50 32.47
N GLU A 563 17.72 8.67 31.26
CA GLU A 563 16.34 9.11 31.00
C GLU A 563 15.33 8.06 31.53
N CYS A 564 15.56 6.78 31.30
CA CYS A 564 14.72 5.70 31.85
C CYS A 564 14.65 5.75 33.39
N ALA A 565 15.80 5.82 34.06
CA ALA A 565 15.88 5.88 35.52
C ALA A 565 15.22 7.16 36.09
N ALA A 566 15.46 8.31 35.46
CA ALA A 566 14.86 9.58 35.85
C ALA A 566 13.32 9.57 35.67
N THR A 567 12.84 8.99 34.57
CA THR A 567 11.40 8.84 34.26
C THR A 567 10.70 7.96 35.30
N ALA A 568 11.28 6.82 35.63
CA ALA A 568 10.74 5.90 36.65
C ALA A 568 10.55 6.55 38.03
N ILE A 569 11.44 7.49 38.39
CA ILE A 569 11.36 8.24 39.65
C ILE A 569 10.38 9.41 39.53
N LYS A 570 10.55 10.22 38.49
CA LYS A 570 9.81 11.49 38.35
C LYS A 570 8.33 11.30 38.15
N PHE A 571 7.94 10.27 37.42
CA PHE A 571 6.56 10.03 37.01
C PHE A 571 5.93 8.79 37.67
N ALA A 572 6.51 8.25 38.73
CA ALA A 572 6.06 7.02 39.41
C ALA A 572 4.58 6.99 39.80
N ALA A 573 3.92 8.16 39.95
CA ALA A 573 2.50 8.24 40.28
C ALA A 573 1.56 8.10 39.06
N THR A 574 2.07 8.36 37.84
CA THR A 574 1.23 8.48 36.62
C THR A 574 1.77 7.67 35.44
N TRP A 575 2.94 7.09 35.56
CA TRP A 575 3.55 6.26 34.52
C TRP A 575 3.92 4.89 35.10
N VAL A 576 3.71 3.83 34.33
CA VAL A 576 4.02 2.45 34.72
C VAL A 576 5.11 1.92 33.78
N GLU A 577 6.24 1.49 34.33
CA GLU A 577 7.26 0.80 33.54
C GLU A 577 6.73 -0.59 33.13
N GLU A 578 6.54 -0.79 31.82
CA GLU A 578 6.07 -2.06 31.26
C GLU A 578 7.23 -2.96 30.84
N SER A 579 8.36 -2.34 30.45
CA SER A 579 9.57 -3.07 30.03
C SER A 579 10.79 -2.22 30.27
N ALA A 580 11.81 -2.80 30.89
CA ALA A 580 13.15 -2.19 31.00
C ALA A 580 14.02 -2.47 29.75
N ALA A 581 13.63 -3.43 28.90
CA ALA A 581 14.39 -3.83 27.71
C ALA A 581 13.45 -4.44 26.65
N LEU A 582 12.67 -3.61 25.98
CA LEU A 582 11.74 -4.04 24.93
C LEU A 582 12.50 -4.54 23.68
N PHE A 583 13.54 -3.85 23.30
CA PHE A 583 14.53 -4.16 22.27
C PHE A 583 15.83 -3.41 22.56
N TYR A 584 16.86 -3.63 21.74
CA TYR A 584 18.17 -2.96 21.88
C TYR A 584 18.46 -2.13 20.63
N ILE A 585 19.05 -0.92 20.81
CA ILE A 585 19.32 0.01 19.71
C ILE A 585 20.54 0.89 20.06
N GLN A 586 21.23 1.41 19.05
CA GLN A 586 22.32 2.34 19.27
C GLN A 586 21.83 3.74 19.64
N LEU A 587 22.59 4.45 20.46
CA LEU A 587 22.34 5.84 20.80
C LEU A 587 23.05 6.78 19.82
N PRO A 588 22.50 7.96 19.55
CA PRO A 588 23.18 9.02 18.82
C PRO A 588 24.27 9.66 19.67
N ASP A 589 25.17 10.39 19.04
CA ASP A 589 26.11 11.27 19.74
C ASP A 589 25.34 12.34 20.51
N PRO A 590 25.52 12.49 21.82
CA PRO A 590 24.70 13.35 22.64
C PRO A 590 24.89 14.87 22.35
N ALA A 591 26.01 15.26 21.77
CA ALA A 591 26.28 16.67 21.45
C ALA A 591 25.74 17.07 20.08
N THR A 592 25.80 16.16 19.11
CA THR A 592 25.47 16.46 17.71
C THR A 592 24.15 15.84 17.24
N GLY A 593 23.64 14.81 17.92
CA GLY A 593 22.50 14.01 17.45
C GLY A 593 22.86 13.04 16.31
N ALA A 594 24.12 12.97 15.91
CA ALA A 594 24.54 12.14 14.79
C ALA A 594 24.51 10.64 15.15
N CYS A 595 23.98 9.85 14.25
CA CYS A 595 23.97 8.41 14.36
C CYS A 595 25.31 7.76 13.92
N PRO A 596 25.69 6.61 14.50
CA PRO A 596 26.83 5.83 14.04
C PRO A 596 26.71 5.44 12.55
N PRO A 597 27.83 5.17 11.87
CA PRO A 597 27.80 4.69 10.49
C PRO A 597 26.89 3.46 10.31
N ASN A 598 26.21 3.36 9.16
CA ASN A 598 25.26 2.29 8.83
C ASN A 598 24.02 2.23 9.74
N THR A 599 23.68 3.36 10.36
CA THR A 599 22.41 3.53 11.09
C THR A 599 21.68 4.79 10.63
N ARG A 600 20.36 4.84 10.87
CA ARG A 600 19.52 6.01 10.60
C ARG A 600 18.85 6.53 11.86
N ALA A 601 18.62 7.83 11.91
CA ALA A 601 18.02 8.50 13.05
C ALA A 601 16.57 8.04 13.30
N ILE A 602 16.21 7.88 14.57
CA ILE A 602 14.84 7.82 15.05
C ILE A 602 14.54 9.14 15.74
N PHE A 603 13.48 9.80 15.28
CA PHE A 603 12.97 11.07 15.81
C PHE A 603 11.84 10.81 16.80
N ARG A 604 11.83 11.56 17.90
CA ARG A 604 10.74 11.54 18.90
C ARG A 604 10.04 12.86 18.91
N PHE A 605 8.71 12.80 18.97
CA PHE A 605 7.84 13.94 19.08
C PHE A 605 6.90 13.78 20.26
N LEU A 606 6.66 14.90 20.96
CA LEU A 606 5.71 15.05 22.04
C LEU A 606 4.60 16.00 21.61
N ASN A 607 3.35 15.57 21.74
CA ASN A 607 2.16 16.42 21.70
C ASN A 607 1.53 16.43 23.10
N ASN A 608 1.23 17.62 23.61
CA ASN A 608 0.61 17.81 24.93
C ASN A 608 -0.70 18.64 24.88
N VAL A 609 -1.31 18.73 23.71
CA VAL A 609 -2.52 19.55 23.51
C VAL A 609 -3.76 18.90 24.15
N ASN A 610 -3.90 17.55 24.03
CA ASN A 610 -5.04 16.79 24.55
C ASN A 610 -4.60 15.63 25.47
N GLY A 611 -3.48 15.78 26.17
CA GLY A 611 -2.79 14.73 26.91
C GLY A 611 -1.34 14.62 26.46
N LEU A 612 -0.58 13.70 27.07
CA LEU A 612 0.79 13.43 26.62
C LEU A 612 0.74 12.31 25.59
N HIS A 613 1.04 12.64 24.33
CA HIS A 613 1.14 11.68 23.23
C HIS A 613 2.55 11.70 22.66
N TYR A 614 3.11 10.53 22.42
CA TYR A 614 4.44 10.40 21.83
C TYR A 614 4.36 9.72 20.48
N ARG A 615 5.18 10.17 19.53
CA ARG A 615 5.39 9.51 18.25
C ARG A 615 6.86 9.33 17.95
N TYR A 616 7.21 8.19 17.33
CA TYR A 616 8.58 7.83 16.94
C TYR A 616 8.61 7.46 15.47
N THR A 617 9.55 8.02 14.71
CA THR A 617 9.69 7.68 13.28
C THR A 617 11.14 7.68 12.82
N ALA A 618 11.47 6.81 11.89
CA ALA A 618 12.73 6.79 11.19
C ALA A 618 12.70 7.52 9.85
N GLU A 619 11.50 7.93 9.40
CA GLU A 619 11.29 8.53 8.09
C GLU A 619 11.42 10.06 8.17
N VAL A 620 12.29 10.63 7.33
CA VAL A 620 12.59 12.07 7.29
C VAL A 620 11.37 12.86 6.81
N ASP A 621 10.68 12.38 5.77
CA ASP A 621 9.47 13.04 5.26
C ASP A 621 8.35 13.07 6.33
N VAL A 622 8.22 12.00 7.13
CA VAL A 622 7.26 11.95 8.25
C VAL A 622 7.66 12.95 9.34
N ARG A 623 8.95 13.01 9.71
CA ARG A 623 9.50 14.02 10.63
C ARG A 623 9.14 15.42 10.16
N ASP A 624 9.41 15.73 8.90
CA ASP A 624 9.20 17.08 8.36
C ASP A 624 7.70 17.44 8.30
N SER A 625 6.84 16.47 8.04
CA SER A 625 5.38 16.63 8.13
C SER A 625 4.94 16.94 9.57
N ILE A 626 5.47 16.22 10.58
CA ILE A 626 5.12 16.44 11.99
C ILE A 626 5.59 17.82 12.47
N ILE A 627 6.78 18.28 12.07
CA ILE A 627 7.32 19.60 12.42
C ILE A 627 6.41 20.73 11.91
N GLN A 628 5.76 20.53 10.77
CA GLN A 628 4.81 21.51 10.21
C GLN A 628 3.46 21.49 10.93
N ASP A 629 3.13 20.41 11.65
CA ASP A 629 1.90 20.28 12.42
C ASP A 629 2.03 20.98 13.79
N ARG A 630 1.22 22.04 14.00
CA ARG A 630 1.25 22.81 15.24
C ARG A 630 0.75 21.95 16.40
N GLY A 631 1.56 21.74 17.41
CA GLY A 631 1.23 20.98 18.61
C GLY A 631 2.25 19.91 18.95
N TRP A 632 3.09 19.51 17.99
CA TRP A 632 4.17 18.58 18.22
C TRP A 632 5.49 19.29 18.49
N THR A 633 6.21 18.83 19.50
CA THR A 633 7.57 19.30 19.86
C THR A 633 8.53 18.15 19.65
N GLN A 634 9.57 18.37 18.86
CA GLN A 634 10.65 17.40 18.69
C GLN A 634 11.55 17.38 19.90
N GLU A 635 11.95 16.19 20.34
CA GLU A 635 12.86 15.96 21.47
C GLU A 635 14.04 15.09 21.04
N GLY A 636 15.16 15.18 21.74
CA GLY A 636 16.34 14.34 21.52
C GLY A 636 17.65 15.10 21.61
N TYR A 637 18.72 14.40 21.23
CA TYR A 637 20.08 14.91 21.19
C TYR A 637 20.35 15.72 19.90
N GLY A 638 21.25 16.67 19.97
CA GLY A 638 21.60 17.56 18.87
C GLY A 638 20.71 18.81 18.82
N ASN A 639 20.77 19.53 17.69
CA ASN A 639 20.02 20.75 17.46
C ASN A 639 18.90 20.54 16.44
N PRO A 640 17.75 21.24 16.56
CA PRO A 640 16.71 21.18 15.56
C PRO A 640 17.23 21.50 14.14
N PRO A 641 16.75 20.84 13.09
CA PRO A 641 15.74 19.77 13.06
C PRO A 641 16.33 18.35 13.22
N LEU A 642 17.58 18.21 13.64
CA LEU A 642 18.32 16.92 13.70
C LEU A 642 18.30 16.27 15.09
N GLN A 643 17.33 16.62 15.94
CA GLN A 643 17.21 16.01 17.27
C GLN A 643 16.85 14.51 17.12
N THR A 644 17.74 13.66 17.61
CA THR A 644 17.64 12.20 17.47
C THR A 644 17.64 11.54 18.85
N VAL A 645 16.81 10.51 19.04
CA VAL A 645 16.74 9.77 20.32
C VAL A 645 17.35 8.38 20.24
N MET A 646 17.32 7.75 19.08
CA MET A 646 17.80 6.39 18.82
C MET A 646 18.34 6.29 17.40
N CYS A 647 19.14 5.25 17.12
CA CYS A 647 19.73 4.99 15.81
C CYS A 647 19.42 3.56 15.35
N SER A 648 18.50 3.42 14.42
CA SER A 648 18.10 2.15 13.82
C SER A 648 19.18 1.64 12.88
N PRO A 649 19.56 0.35 12.90
CA PRO A 649 20.46 -0.20 11.90
C PRO A 649 19.87 0.00 10.49
N MET A 650 20.75 0.33 9.55
CA MET A 650 20.46 0.23 8.12
C MET A 650 20.86 -1.16 7.67
N SER A 651 19.97 -1.86 7.02
CA SER A 651 20.17 -3.23 6.54
C SER A 651 21.24 -3.33 5.45
#